data_6d6373d7d7200ac61698c99168ab5d95
#
_entry.id   6d6373d7d7200ac61698c99168ab5d95
#
_cell.length_a   1.000
_cell.length_b   1.000
_cell.length_c   1.000
_cell.angle_alpha   90.00
_cell.angle_beta   90.00
_cell.angle_gamma   90.00
#
_symmetry.space_group_name_H-M   'P 1'
#
loop_
_entity.id
_entity.type
_entity.pdbx_description
1 polymer ?
#
loop_
_entity_poly.entity_id
_entity_poly.type
_entity_poly.pdbx_seq_one_letter_code
_entity_poly.pdbx_strand_id
1 'polypeptide(L)'
;MKLLKLILVLCAMCNCLIARFDIRMTNFGQWEAYLSNYGKFGQSSGGSAGAFWPRGSGHNYMFGSGMWYGGIAPNGDTLVTIGYGPHGGEAEFGPGIPYATADDPYWHVYFSNDDDYPFPQISFEDSWAVSNDFDPLNHMPGDTRPIGIKITQWTHVWPRDWADDILFLRYVIKNDTNYTINNTYTGFCMDYDIGNESGMGNDQGTCDITNKLFYGWQNIPEPGWSDRGMVGLKLLSAQPLTAYKRFTLSFEPNQDGQRYLTLAGYNFITGEYQPFDTIPPAPDDQRCLMATGVFNLPAGDSIIFDWAFIGSHDTIPPANDMYYKAYKAQVMYNTGLHTVHVTDPNGGEVVSQTYPIHYTSTSITPNPLQADIYFFSENFMDTIAWGVNASGVYNWSSTGVPDCVLGRIAILAFDSITFGYDRTDGYFIVNNPGNSPPYLRILTPADNDTIVRDVVITWFARDPEYYDSLPINIYYKSVYDSTYQLVASGEENDSVYSWNTLPLRNGPGSLVVETNDGQFTVADTVQAYLRNHISGGYIGHVAGLNNTLQLSVIVHDSADITGHVYKVRFLQYQATSDTTHTYYFPIYSYTLTDSNTGSVLLDSYSIIKGYEENGTQLAIDDYSPIVDGFSIQARTVNDTDISLSHFRNDSVHVIAGSYPENQITLWSPYTRTWWAYRGSHVRLEWYTKSGGGLTIRPVDMDYGDTISYKPYNMTLNPDSAFGWCFSQTSGVPSDTLRSTDLFIMFCGQRIRFSRSVPPPEPGDIWIVVPKPWAPPIAGNIYRFQPHYAIAENDVDKKPVSFQAFPNPALKIVTLQFTLPKEQFVHITIYDVAGRCVKTIQANNEDAGIYSMIWDGTDANCRRVSAGVYFCRFETESLQATKKIVLLR
;
A
#
# COMPACT_ATOMS: atom_id res chain seq x y z
N MET A 1 -13.95 -21.09 -22.76
CA MET A 1 -14.34 -19.67 -22.73
C MET A 1 -15.16 -19.26 -21.51
N LYS A 2 -16.13 -20.02 -21.01
CA LYS A 2 -16.82 -19.66 -19.75
C LYS A 2 -15.95 -19.85 -18.50
N LEU A 3 -15.08 -20.85 -18.45
CA LEU A 3 -14.17 -21.11 -17.34
C LEU A 3 -13.03 -20.07 -17.26
N LEU A 4 -12.54 -19.58 -18.40
CA LEU A 4 -11.50 -18.55 -18.46
C LEU A 4 -12.02 -17.16 -18.05
N LYS A 5 -13.30 -16.85 -18.30
CA LYS A 5 -13.94 -15.63 -17.80
C LYS A 5 -14.22 -15.68 -16.30
N LEU A 6 -14.46 -16.87 -15.74
CA LEU A 6 -14.65 -17.04 -14.30
C LEU A 6 -13.33 -16.89 -13.53
N ILE A 7 -12.22 -17.37 -14.10
CA ILE A 7 -10.87 -17.21 -13.52
C ILE A 7 -10.42 -15.74 -13.58
N LEU A 8 -10.73 -14.99 -14.65
CA LEU A 8 -10.43 -13.57 -14.75
C LEU A 8 -11.28 -12.70 -13.78
N VAL A 9 -12.51 -13.10 -13.51
CA VAL A 9 -13.37 -12.42 -12.52
C VAL A 9 -12.94 -12.77 -11.08
N LEU A 10 -12.47 -14.01 -10.83
CA LEU A 10 -11.92 -14.38 -9.51
C LEU A 10 -10.54 -13.72 -9.24
N CYS A 11 -9.70 -13.53 -10.27
CA CYS A 11 -8.47 -12.73 -10.09
C CYS A 11 -8.74 -11.23 -9.84
N ALA A 12 -9.81 -10.67 -10.41
CA ALA A 12 -10.21 -9.29 -10.14
C ALA A 12 -10.85 -9.09 -8.76
N MET A 13 -11.49 -10.12 -8.20
CA MET A 13 -12.04 -10.06 -6.84
C MET A 13 -11.02 -10.32 -5.72
N CYS A 14 -9.82 -10.83 -6.04
CA CYS A 14 -8.76 -11.06 -5.07
C CYS A 14 -7.89 -9.82 -4.80
N ASN A 15 -8.08 -8.71 -5.54
CA ASN A 15 -7.32 -7.46 -5.38
C ASN A 15 -8.02 -6.39 -4.51
N CYS A 16 -9.08 -6.73 -3.78
CA CYS A 16 -9.66 -5.86 -2.75
C CYS A 16 -9.08 -6.05 -1.34
N LEU A 17 -7.86 -6.56 -1.23
CA LEU A 17 -6.98 -6.24 -0.12
C LEU A 17 -6.39 -4.87 -0.47
N ILE A 18 -6.70 -3.83 0.27
CA ILE A 18 -5.98 -2.56 0.24
C ILE A 18 -4.50 -2.95 0.25
N ALA A 19 -3.82 -2.72 -0.87
CA ALA A 19 -2.42 -3.07 -0.98
C ALA A 19 -1.70 -2.27 0.11
N ARG A 20 -1.18 -2.95 1.14
CA ARG A 20 -0.50 -2.31 2.27
C ARG A 20 0.74 -1.54 1.80
N PHE A 21 1.20 -1.82 0.58
CA PHE A 21 2.43 -1.31 0.00
C PHE A 21 2.23 -1.05 -1.49
N ASP A 22 2.91 -0.02 -2.01
CA ASP A 22 3.01 0.23 -3.44
C ASP A 22 4.33 -0.32 -3.98
N ILE A 23 4.24 -1.10 -5.06
CA ILE A 23 5.38 -1.76 -5.71
C ILE A 23 5.21 -1.64 -7.22
N ARG A 24 6.21 -1.05 -7.87
CA ARG A 24 6.19 -0.82 -9.31
C ARG A 24 7.51 -1.27 -9.95
N MET A 25 7.47 -1.64 -11.22
CA MET A 25 8.64 -2.11 -11.99
C MET A 25 9.15 -1.00 -12.90
N THR A 26 10.48 -0.92 -13.08
CA THR A 26 11.12 -0.03 -14.05
C THR A 26 10.69 -0.35 -15.49
N ASN A 27 10.46 0.70 -16.31
CA ASN A 27 9.96 0.55 -17.68
C ASN A 27 11.08 0.64 -18.73
N PHE A 28 12.23 1.20 -18.40
CA PHE A 28 13.32 1.46 -19.34
C PHE A 28 14.66 0.91 -18.86
N GLY A 29 15.66 0.90 -19.74
CA GLY A 29 16.92 0.23 -19.50
C GLY A 29 16.81 -1.29 -19.53
N GLN A 30 17.94 -1.98 -19.37
CA GLN A 30 18.00 -3.46 -19.41
C GLN A 30 17.53 -4.13 -18.12
N TRP A 31 17.35 -3.39 -17.03
CA TRP A 31 16.82 -3.92 -15.78
C TRP A 31 15.30 -3.86 -15.73
N GLU A 32 14.68 -4.97 -15.39
CA GLU A 32 13.31 -5.07 -14.91
C GLU A 32 13.38 -5.28 -13.40
N ALA A 33 13.31 -4.19 -12.62
CA ALA A 33 13.48 -4.24 -11.18
C ALA A 33 12.28 -3.63 -10.46
N TYR A 34 11.74 -4.35 -9.46
CA TYR A 34 10.68 -3.84 -8.61
C TYR A 34 11.22 -2.82 -7.61
N LEU A 35 10.53 -1.70 -7.52
CA LEU A 35 10.74 -0.62 -6.57
C LEU A 35 9.57 -0.56 -5.61
N SER A 36 9.83 -0.29 -4.34
CA SER A 36 8.78 -0.24 -3.33
C SER A 36 8.84 1.03 -2.47
N ASN A 37 7.73 1.35 -1.83
CA ASN A 37 7.61 2.44 -0.87
C ASN A 37 7.87 1.99 0.60
N TYR A 38 8.40 0.80 0.82
CA TYR A 38 8.69 0.25 2.16
C TYR A 38 10.12 -0.32 2.28
N GLY A 39 11.06 0.25 1.52
CA GLY A 39 12.50 -0.02 1.64
C GLY A 39 13.01 -1.25 0.91
N LYS A 40 12.15 -2.05 0.26
CA LYS A 40 12.58 -3.17 -0.59
C LYS A 40 12.90 -2.71 -2.00
N PHE A 41 13.92 -3.31 -2.58
CA PHE A 41 14.30 -3.18 -3.97
C PHE A 41 14.50 -4.56 -4.60
N GLY A 42 13.97 -4.78 -5.81
CA GLY A 42 14.14 -6.02 -6.56
C GLY A 42 13.40 -7.24 -6.01
N GLN A 43 12.29 -7.05 -5.27
CA GLN A 43 11.40 -8.14 -4.87
C GLN A 43 9.97 -7.82 -5.27
N SER A 44 9.26 -8.81 -5.83
CA SER A 44 7.85 -8.66 -6.23
C SER A 44 6.91 -8.56 -5.03
N SER A 45 5.67 -8.12 -5.26
CA SER A 45 4.62 -8.05 -4.23
C SER A 45 4.28 -9.42 -3.61
N GLY A 46 4.50 -10.51 -4.36
CA GLY A 46 4.30 -11.88 -3.88
C GLY A 46 5.46 -12.44 -3.07
N GLY A 47 6.53 -11.66 -2.83
CA GLY A 47 7.73 -12.13 -2.13
C GLY A 47 8.64 -13.02 -2.98
N SER A 48 8.46 -13.03 -4.30
CA SER A 48 9.34 -13.73 -5.24
C SER A 48 10.44 -12.81 -5.77
N ALA A 49 11.46 -13.40 -6.39
CA ALA A 49 12.51 -12.68 -7.12
C ALA A 49 11.94 -11.60 -8.05
N GLY A 50 12.63 -10.47 -8.14
CA GLY A 50 12.09 -9.33 -8.85
C GLY A 50 13.12 -8.36 -9.43
N ALA A 51 14.34 -8.81 -9.74
CA ALA A 51 15.26 -8.07 -10.59
C ALA A 51 15.80 -8.98 -11.71
N PHE A 52 15.32 -8.70 -12.93
CA PHE A 52 15.61 -9.48 -14.12
C PHE A 52 16.48 -8.68 -15.10
N TRP A 53 17.42 -9.36 -15.73
CA TRP A 53 18.34 -8.75 -16.72
C TRP A 53 18.79 -9.79 -17.74
N PRO A 54 19.00 -9.45 -19.02
CA PRO A 54 18.51 -8.22 -19.66
C PRO A 54 16.99 -8.23 -19.79
N ARG A 55 16.40 -7.07 -19.99
CA ARG A 55 14.93 -6.86 -20.10
C ARG A 55 14.29 -7.85 -21.05
N GLY A 56 13.18 -8.44 -20.64
CA GLY A 56 12.42 -9.42 -21.41
C GLY A 56 13.01 -10.83 -21.43
N SER A 57 14.17 -11.07 -20.80
CA SER A 57 14.77 -12.41 -20.72
C SER A 57 14.09 -13.32 -19.71
N GLY A 58 13.50 -12.74 -18.66
CA GLY A 58 13.01 -13.47 -17.49
C GLY A 58 14.11 -14.08 -16.62
N HIS A 59 15.38 -13.70 -16.87
CA HIS A 59 16.52 -14.20 -16.10
C HIS A 59 16.69 -13.43 -14.79
N ASN A 60 16.54 -14.11 -13.68
CA ASN A 60 16.70 -13.52 -12.35
C ASN A 60 18.16 -13.31 -11.97
N TYR A 61 18.47 -12.18 -11.32
CA TYR A 61 19.79 -11.86 -10.78
C TYR A 61 19.75 -11.47 -9.30
N MET A 62 18.56 -11.28 -8.75
CA MET A 62 18.40 -10.88 -7.36
C MET A 62 17.00 -11.26 -6.86
N PHE A 63 16.95 -11.96 -5.73
CA PHE A 63 15.71 -12.28 -5.05
C PHE A 63 15.13 -11.05 -4.36
N GLY A 64 15.97 -10.24 -3.73
CA GLY A 64 15.59 -9.01 -3.08
C GLY A 64 16.76 -8.27 -2.44
N SER A 65 16.54 -7.01 -2.13
CA SER A 65 17.54 -6.16 -1.48
C SER A 65 16.90 -4.99 -0.74
N GLY A 66 17.71 -4.29 0.06
CA GLY A 66 17.29 -3.07 0.74
C GLY A 66 18.37 -2.44 1.56
N MET A 67 18.16 -1.18 1.91
CA MET A 67 19.07 -0.44 2.78
C MET A 67 18.93 -0.91 4.23
N TRP A 68 20.06 -1.05 4.90
CA TRP A 68 20.17 -1.20 6.35
C TRP A 68 20.72 0.10 6.94
N TYR A 69 20.19 0.52 8.06
CA TYR A 69 20.68 1.68 8.80
C TYR A 69 20.71 1.37 10.28
N GLY A 70 21.86 1.58 10.92
CA GLY A 70 22.06 1.31 12.34
C GLY A 70 22.79 2.42 13.04
N GLY A 71 22.47 2.63 14.32
CA GLY A 71 23.09 3.64 15.14
C GLY A 71 22.82 3.48 16.62
N ILE A 72 23.40 4.37 17.42
CA ILE A 72 23.26 4.35 18.90
C ILE A 72 22.41 5.55 19.31
N ALA A 73 21.27 5.27 19.96
CA ALA A 73 20.41 6.27 20.56
C ALA A 73 21.05 6.89 21.82
N PRO A 74 20.60 8.08 22.30
CA PRO A 74 21.19 8.76 23.46
C PRO A 74 21.16 7.96 24.76
N ASN A 75 20.25 7.03 24.91
CA ASN A 75 20.16 6.14 26.09
C ASN A 75 21.14 4.94 26.01
N GLY A 76 21.93 4.84 24.92
CA GLY A 76 22.90 3.78 24.71
C GLY A 76 22.36 2.55 23.98
N ASP A 77 21.08 2.51 23.60
CA ASP A 77 20.49 1.41 22.82
C ASP A 77 21.09 1.41 21.41
N THR A 78 21.45 0.23 20.95
CA THR A 78 21.83 -0.04 19.57
C THR A 78 20.57 -0.41 18.79
N LEU A 79 20.25 0.36 17.75
CA LEU A 79 19.05 0.20 16.93
C LEU A 79 19.45 0.03 15.48
N VAL A 80 18.77 -0.86 14.77
CA VAL A 80 18.95 -1.08 13.33
C VAL A 80 17.58 -1.25 12.66
N THR A 81 17.43 -0.61 11.52
CA THR A 81 16.25 -0.79 10.66
C THR A 81 16.69 -1.32 9.30
N ILE A 82 15.95 -2.26 8.75
CA ILE A 82 16.32 -2.98 7.52
C ILE A 82 15.21 -2.89 6.46
N GLY A 83 15.63 -2.64 5.22
CA GLY A 83 14.73 -2.70 4.04
C GLY A 83 14.55 -4.09 3.49
N TYR A 84 15.51 -4.97 3.70
CA TYR A 84 15.47 -6.39 3.32
C TYR A 84 16.20 -7.21 4.37
N GLY A 85 15.60 -8.25 4.85
CA GLY A 85 16.09 -8.97 6.01
C GLY A 85 16.15 -10.48 5.87
N PRO A 86 16.56 -11.13 6.99
CA PRO A 86 16.59 -12.57 7.13
C PRO A 86 15.25 -13.21 6.77
N HIS A 87 15.30 -14.50 6.44
CA HIS A 87 14.13 -15.30 6.05
C HIS A 87 13.36 -14.81 4.81
N GLY A 88 14.02 -14.06 3.92
CA GLY A 88 13.52 -13.83 2.56
C GLY A 88 12.43 -12.80 2.41
N GLY A 89 12.23 -11.90 3.37
CA GLY A 89 11.17 -10.97 3.09
C GLY A 89 10.79 -9.93 4.13
N GLU A 90 11.50 -9.83 5.20
CA GLU A 90 11.18 -8.86 6.25
C GLU A 90 11.75 -7.49 5.90
N ALA A 91 10.89 -6.49 5.83
CA ALA A 91 11.24 -5.09 5.78
C ALA A 91 10.61 -4.41 6.99
N GLU A 92 11.40 -3.58 7.68
CA GLU A 92 10.98 -2.86 8.87
C GLU A 92 10.50 -1.43 8.55
N PHE A 93 10.62 -1.03 7.29
CA PHE A 93 10.10 0.25 6.82
C PHE A 93 8.60 0.16 6.48
N GLY A 94 7.87 1.20 6.85
CA GLY A 94 6.52 1.48 6.36
C GLY A 94 6.53 2.51 5.23
N PRO A 95 5.44 2.62 4.45
CA PRO A 95 5.35 3.53 3.33
C PRO A 95 5.24 5.00 3.74
N GLY A 96 5.78 5.88 2.92
CA GLY A 96 5.58 7.31 3.01
C GLY A 96 6.20 7.99 4.23
N ILE A 97 5.47 8.94 4.76
CA ILE A 97 5.75 9.59 6.05
C ILE A 97 5.12 8.78 7.20
N PRO A 98 5.49 9.01 8.47
CA PRO A 98 4.90 8.28 9.59
C PRO A 98 3.37 8.29 9.57
N TYR A 99 2.78 7.09 9.64
CA TYR A 99 1.32 6.85 9.60
C TYR A 99 0.63 7.27 8.29
N ALA A 100 1.35 7.35 7.18
CA ALA A 100 0.78 7.61 5.86
C ALA A 100 -0.25 6.53 5.47
N THR A 101 -1.28 6.96 4.76
CA THR A 101 -2.28 6.10 4.13
C THR A 101 -2.15 6.18 2.61
N ALA A 102 -2.83 5.33 1.88
CA ALA A 102 -2.81 5.34 0.42
C ALA A 102 -3.29 6.67 -0.21
N ASP A 103 -3.99 7.50 0.55
CA ASP A 103 -4.41 8.84 0.10
C ASP A 103 -3.30 9.90 0.29
N ASP A 104 -2.17 9.55 0.91
CA ASP A 104 -1.07 10.48 1.14
C ASP A 104 -0.15 10.47 -0.09
N PRO A 105 0.16 11.65 -0.69
CA PRO A 105 1.03 11.71 -1.87
C PRO A 105 2.44 11.17 -1.63
N TYR A 106 2.90 11.07 -0.39
CA TYR A 106 4.19 10.43 -0.07
C TYR A 106 4.12 8.90 0.03
N TRP A 107 2.94 8.32 -0.08
CA TRP A 107 2.75 6.88 0.06
C TRP A 107 3.10 6.10 -1.22
N HIS A 108 3.01 6.72 -2.39
CA HIS A 108 3.18 6.06 -3.68
C HIS A 108 4.63 5.93 -4.15
N VAL A 109 4.88 4.95 -5.03
CA VAL A 109 6.06 4.91 -5.90
C VAL A 109 5.71 5.65 -7.18
N TYR A 110 6.40 6.74 -7.47
CA TYR A 110 6.20 7.54 -8.67
C TYR A 110 7.26 7.26 -9.71
N PHE A 111 6.86 7.29 -10.98
CA PHE A 111 7.76 7.35 -12.11
C PHE A 111 7.62 8.67 -12.85
N SER A 112 8.68 9.14 -13.50
CA SER A 112 8.68 10.42 -14.20
C SER A 112 7.68 10.51 -15.37
N ASN A 113 7.14 9.37 -15.81
CA ASN A 113 6.05 9.31 -16.79
C ASN A 113 4.65 9.46 -16.17
N ASP A 114 4.53 9.43 -14.85
CA ASP A 114 3.28 9.72 -14.17
C ASP A 114 2.99 11.22 -14.22
N ASP A 115 1.73 11.60 -14.40
CA ASP A 115 1.34 13.01 -14.50
C ASP A 115 1.56 13.78 -13.20
N ASP A 116 1.60 13.09 -12.07
CA ASP A 116 1.76 13.62 -10.71
C ASP A 116 3.19 13.44 -10.15
N TYR A 117 4.15 13.01 -10.98
CA TYR A 117 5.56 12.94 -10.56
C TYR A 117 6.05 14.31 -10.06
N PRO A 118 6.50 14.42 -8.80
CA PRO A 118 6.61 15.73 -8.15
C PRO A 118 7.90 16.50 -8.44
N PHE A 119 8.80 15.97 -9.27
CA PHE A 119 10.13 16.58 -9.51
C PHE A 119 10.41 16.81 -10.99
N PRO A 120 11.31 17.74 -11.32
CA PRO A 120 11.89 17.80 -12.65
C PRO A 120 12.59 16.47 -12.99
N GLN A 121 12.33 15.95 -14.17
CA GLN A 121 12.98 14.75 -14.68
C GLN A 121 14.42 15.06 -15.08
N ILE A 122 15.37 14.21 -14.69
CA ILE A 122 16.79 14.39 -14.95
C ILE A 122 17.41 13.27 -15.79
N SER A 123 16.74 12.13 -15.90
CA SER A 123 17.14 11.00 -16.74
C SER A 123 15.99 10.56 -17.64
N PHE A 124 16.21 9.53 -18.45
CA PHE A 124 15.18 9.02 -19.34
C PHE A 124 13.96 8.44 -18.59
N GLU A 125 14.19 7.80 -17.46
CA GLU A 125 13.18 7.44 -16.49
C GLU A 125 13.72 7.70 -15.09
N ASP A 126 13.03 8.53 -14.33
CA ASP A 126 13.25 8.70 -12.91
C ASP A 126 12.15 8.00 -12.13
N SER A 127 12.47 7.47 -10.95
CA SER A 127 11.45 7.08 -9.97
C SER A 127 11.70 7.76 -8.62
N TRP A 128 10.67 7.80 -7.80
CA TRP A 128 10.74 8.36 -6.46
C TRP A 128 9.81 7.59 -5.51
N ALA A 129 10.32 7.30 -4.32
CA ALA A 129 9.55 6.69 -3.24
C ALA A 129 10.07 7.17 -1.87
N VAL A 130 9.17 7.16 -0.88
CA VAL A 130 9.49 7.49 0.51
C VAL A 130 9.12 6.33 1.40
N SER A 131 9.99 6.02 2.37
CA SER A 131 9.74 5.05 3.43
C SER A 131 10.21 5.57 4.78
N ASN A 132 9.67 5.04 5.86
CA ASN A 132 10.02 5.41 7.23
C ASN A 132 9.98 4.20 8.16
N ASP A 133 10.66 4.28 9.32
CA ASP A 133 10.71 3.20 10.29
C ASP A 133 9.92 3.47 11.59
N PHE A 134 9.00 4.41 11.58
CA PHE A 134 8.32 4.87 12.81
C PHE A 134 7.28 3.89 13.38
N ASP A 135 6.80 2.93 12.61
CA ASP A 135 5.82 1.96 13.08
C ASP A 135 6.50 0.75 13.74
N PRO A 136 6.42 0.63 15.09
CA PRO A 136 7.04 -0.49 15.79
C PRO A 136 6.45 -1.86 15.41
N LEU A 137 5.28 -1.91 14.78
CA LEU A 137 4.66 -3.14 14.32
C LEU A 137 5.34 -3.74 13.07
N ASN A 138 6.11 -2.95 12.36
CA ASN A 138 6.89 -3.43 11.22
C ASN A 138 8.23 -4.05 11.66
N HIS A 139 8.67 -3.81 12.89
CA HIS A 139 9.93 -4.33 13.42
C HIS A 139 9.79 -5.78 13.89
N MET A 140 10.91 -6.49 13.86
CA MET A 140 10.99 -7.89 14.27
C MET A 140 10.59 -8.09 15.73
N PRO A 141 9.91 -9.21 16.09
CA PRO A 141 9.66 -9.54 17.47
C PRO A 141 10.96 -9.63 18.30
N GLY A 142 11.09 -8.76 19.30
CA GLY A 142 12.29 -8.64 20.14
C GLY A 142 13.13 -7.41 19.86
N ASP A 143 13.04 -6.82 18.67
CA ASP A 143 13.71 -5.59 18.23
C ASP A 143 12.66 -4.59 17.71
N THR A 144 11.72 -4.20 18.56
CA THR A 144 10.52 -3.45 18.14
C THR A 144 10.67 -1.93 18.26
N ARG A 145 11.87 -1.43 18.48
CA ARG A 145 12.09 -0.01 18.66
C ARG A 145 12.60 0.66 17.40
N PRO A 146 11.83 1.56 16.80
CA PRO A 146 12.28 2.36 15.66
C PRO A 146 13.51 3.22 15.99
N ILE A 147 14.40 3.39 15.03
CA ILE A 147 15.53 4.33 15.12
C ILE A 147 15.10 5.77 14.82
N GLY A 148 14.00 5.97 14.08
CA GLY A 148 13.41 7.25 13.79
C GLY A 148 13.94 7.94 12.55
N ILE A 149 14.14 7.19 11.47
CA ILE A 149 14.61 7.70 10.18
C ILE A 149 13.53 7.68 9.10
N LYS A 150 13.71 8.57 8.14
CA LYS A 150 12.99 8.55 6.87
C LYS A 150 13.97 8.36 5.73
N ILE A 151 13.66 7.50 4.79
CA ILE A 151 14.45 7.26 3.57
C ILE A 151 13.66 7.76 2.37
N THR A 152 14.28 8.60 1.56
CA THR A 152 13.78 8.95 0.23
C THR A 152 14.68 8.28 -0.80
N GLN A 153 14.08 7.54 -1.72
CA GLN A 153 14.75 6.80 -2.77
C GLN A 153 14.43 7.41 -4.12
N TRP A 154 15.44 7.57 -4.96
CA TRP A 154 15.31 7.82 -6.40
C TRP A 154 16.03 6.75 -7.19
N THR A 155 15.52 6.46 -8.40
CA THR A 155 16.26 5.73 -9.41
C THR A 155 16.36 6.57 -10.68
N HIS A 156 17.45 6.37 -11.44
CA HIS A 156 17.67 7.06 -12.70
C HIS A 156 18.15 6.06 -13.74
N VAL A 157 17.61 6.17 -14.96
CA VAL A 157 17.88 5.27 -16.09
C VAL A 157 18.30 6.07 -17.31
N TRP A 158 19.39 5.67 -17.97
CA TRP A 158 19.80 6.16 -19.30
C TRP A 158 19.91 4.97 -20.24
N PRO A 159 18.91 4.72 -21.12
CA PRO A 159 18.83 3.52 -21.96
C PRO A 159 19.78 3.63 -23.18
N ARG A 160 21.06 3.84 -22.93
CA ARG A 160 22.06 3.99 -23.98
C ARG A 160 23.44 3.45 -23.61
N ASP A 161 24.03 2.73 -24.55
CA ASP A 161 25.40 2.23 -24.48
C ASP A 161 25.64 1.47 -23.15
N TRP A 162 26.73 1.75 -22.48
CA TRP A 162 27.12 1.14 -21.22
C TRP A 162 26.16 1.46 -20.05
N ALA A 163 25.42 2.56 -20.11
CA ALA A 163 24.51 2.99 -19.05
C ALA A 163 23.15 2.27 -19.11
N ASP A 164 22.81 1.66 -20.24
CA ASP A 164 21.58 0.88 -20.42
C ASP A 164 21.50 -0.32 -19.45
N ASP A 165 22.66 -0.85 -19.06
CA ASP A 165 22.80 -1.95 -18.10
C ASP A 165 22.89 -1.48 -16.64
N ILE A 166 22.68 -0.19 -16.35
CA ILE A 166 22.87 0.38 -15.02
C ILE A 166 21.60 1.07 -14.53
N LEU A 167 21.15 0.67 -13.33
CA LEU A 167 20.16 1.42 -12.57
C LEU A 167 20.89 2.23 -11.48
N PHE A 168 20.85 3.55 -11.58
CA PHE A 168 21.43 4.45 -10.59
C PHE A 168 20.44 4.68 -9.46
N LEU A 169 20.90 4.52 -8.23
CA LEU A 169 20.07 4.59 -7.03
C LEU A 169 20.59 5.71 -6.14
N ARG A 170 19.72 6.62 -5.71
CA ARG A 170 19.99 7.62 -4.70
C ARG A 170 19.13 7.41 -3.47
N TYR A 171 19.75 7.36 -2.31
CA TYR A 171 19.09 7.32 -1.02
C TYR A 171 19.44 8.56 -0.21
N VAL A 172 18.41 9.26 0.28
CA VAL A 172 18.53 10.33 1.26
C VAL A 172 17.96 9.85 2.57
N ILE A 173 18.82 9.66 3.55
CA ILE A 173 18.46 9.18 4.90
C ILE A 173 18.37 10.39 5.80
N LYS A 174 17.20 10.68 6.36
CA LYS A 174 16.93 11.79 7.25
C LYS A 174 16.66 11.31 8.67
N ASN A 175 17.29 11.94 9.64
CA ASN A 175 16.97 11.77 11.05
C ASN A 175 15.74 12.63 11.41
N ASP A 176 14.58 12.03 11.55
CA ASP A 176 13.34 12.72 11.93
C ASP A 176 13.09 12.69 13.45
N THR A 177 14.09 12.29 14.26
CA THR A 177 14.04 12.38 15.72
C THR A 177 14.45 13.79 16.22
N ASN A 178 14.31 14.02 17.51
CA ASN A 178 14.75 15.25 18.17
C ASN A 178 16.15 15.13 18.83
N TYR A 179 16.91 14.08 18.50
CA TYR A 179 18.25 13.83 19.06
C TYR A 179 19.24 13.39 17.96
N THR A 180 20.52 13.48 18.26
CA THR A 180 21.57 12.96 17.37
C THR A 180 21.63 11.42 17.49
N ILE A 181 21.57 10.72 16.36
CA ILE A 181 21.88 9.30 16.28
C ILE A 181 23.39 9.18 16.13
N ASN A 182 24.06 8.49 17.07
CA ASN A 182 25.51 8.42 17.11
C ASN A 182 26.03 7.11 16.53
N ASN A 183 27.30 7.14 16.11
CA ASN A 183 28.03 5.98 15.60
C ASN A 183 27.26 5.21 14.55
N THR A 184 26.71 5.92 13.57
CA THR A 184 25.84 5.34 12.57
C THR A 184 26.63 4.67 11.45
N TYR A 185 26.05 3.58 10.97
CA TYR A 185 26.45 2.88 9.76
C TYR A 185 25.23 2.70 8.87
N THR A 186 25.47 2.69 7.57
CA THR A 186 24.46 2.29 6.60
C THR A 186 25.05 1.32 5.61
N GLY A 187 24.22 0.44 5.05
CA GLY A 187 24.68 -0.53 4.08
C GLY A 187 23.57 -0.95 3.14
N PHE A 188 23.95 -1.54 2.02
CA PHE A 188 23.03 -2.14 1.06
C PHE A 188 23.14 -3.67 1.16
N CYS A 189 22.09 -4.30 1.62
CA CYS A 189 21.98 -5.77 1.70
C CYS A 189 21.35 -6.30 0.43
N MET A 190 21.93 -7.32 -0.16
CA MET A 190 21.47 -7.91 -1.41
C MET A 190 21.51 -9.44 -1.33
N ASP A 191 20.39 -10.06 -1.69
CA ASP A 191 20.20 -11.48 -1.90
C ASP A 191 20.31 -11.74 -3.41
N TYR A 192 21.51 -12.08 -3.86
CA TYR A 192 21.80 -12.20 -5.28
C TYR A 192 21.63 -13.64 -5.77
N ASP A 193 20.43 -13.98 -6.12
CA ASP A 193 20.07 -15.25 -6.73
C ASP A 193 20.16 -15.13 -8.25
N ILE A 194 21.22 -15.71 -8.82
CA ILE A 194 21.44 -15.71 -10.26
C ILE A 194 20.95 -17.05 -10.83
N GLY A 195 19.78 -17.02 -11.46
CA GLY A 195 19.13 -18.21 -12.01
C GLY A 195 17.71 -18.43 -11.52
N ASN A 196 17.17 -19.63 -11.84
CA ASN A 196 15.86 -20.06 -11.33
C ASN A 196 15.99 -20.64 -9.91
N GLU A 197 14.86 -20.90 -9.24
CA GLU A 197 14.81 -21.47 -7.88
C GLU A 197 15.67 -22.73 -7.67
N SER A 198 15.98 -23.48 -8.74
CA SER A 198 16.88 -24.67 -8.69
C SER A 198 18.37 -24.31 -8.72
N GLY A 199 18.73 -23.07 -9.04
CA GLY A 199 20.10 -22.58 -9.19
C GLY A 199 20.69 -21.83 -8.01
N MET A 200 19.88 -21.45 -7.03
CA MET A 200 20.26 -20.60 -5.86
C MET A 200 21.48 -21.11 -5.08
N GLY A 201 21.74 -22.40 -5.05
CA GLY A 201 22.86 -23.00 -4.32
C GLY A 201 24.19 -22.99 -5.05
N ASN A 202 24.36 -22.24 -6.16
CA ASN A 202 25.61 -22.25 -6.91
C ASN A 202 26.20 -20.87 -7.19
N ASP A 203 25.74 -19.86 -6.47
CA ASP A 203 26.19 -18.49 -6.59
C ASP A 203 27.48 -18.21 -5.83
N GLN A 204 28.28 -17.33 -6.38
CA GLN A 204 29.51 -16.82 -5.77
C GLN A 204 29.58 -15.29 -5.93
N GLY A 205 30.25 -14.66 -5.02
CA GLY A 205 30.47 -13.23 -5.09
C GLY A 205 31.70 -12.76 -4.36
N THR A 206 32.19 -11.58 -4.74
CA THR A 206 33.34 -10.92 -4.12
C THR A 206 33.19 -9.41 -4.17
N CYS A 207 34.05 -8.70 -3.43
CA CYS A 207 34.09 -7.25 -3.41
C CYS A 207 35.50 -6.73 -3.61
N ASP A 208 35.67 -5.84 -4.59
CA ASP A 208 36.84 -4.98 -4.70
C ASP A 208 36.62 -3.76 -3.82
N ILE A 209 37.34 -3.73 -2.68
CA ILE A 209 37.24 -2.65 -1.68
C ILE A 209 37.69 -1.32 -2.23
N THR A 210 38.78 -1.31 -3.05
CA THR A 210 39.38 -0.10 -3.64
C THR A 210 38.40 0.58 -4.58
N ASN A 211 37.73 -0.22 -5.42
CA ASN A 211 36.72 0.25 -6.35
C ASN A 211 35.32 0.35 -5.73
N LYS A 212 35.16 -0.04 -4.47
CA LYS A 212 33.88 -0.09 -3.76
C LYS A 212 32.81 -0.82 -4.59
N LEU A 213 33.20 -1.98 -5.16
CA LEU A 213 32.40 -2.74 -6.13
C LEU A 213 32.24 -4.19 -5.67
N PHE A 214 31.03 -4.59 -5.37
CA PHE A 214 30.61 -6.00 -5.30
C PHE A 214 30.24 -6.47 -6.69
N TYR A 215 30.55 -7.76 -6.98
CA TYR A 215 29.94 -8.47 -8.10
C TYR A 215 29.75 -9.95 -7.78
N GLY A 216 28.60 -10.48 -8.22
CA GLY A 216 28.20 -11.86 -8.08
C GLY A 216 28.03 -12.54 -9.43
N TRP A 217 28.27 -13.85 -9.45
CA TRP A 217 28.15 -14.70 -10.63
C TRP A 217 27.65 -16.09 -10.27
N GLN A 218 26.98 -16.73 -11.21
CA GLN A 218 26.61 -18.13 -11.12
C GLN A 218 27.75 -19.04 -11.57
N ASN A 219 28.18 -19.98 -10.74
CA ASN A 219 29.32 -20.83 -11.04
C ASN A 219 29.02 -21.89 -12.11
N ILE A 220 27.84 -22.50 -12.10
CA ILE A 220 27.37 -23.51 -13.03
C ILE A 220 26.14 -22.98 -13.78
N PRO A 221 26.18 -22.97 -15.15
CA PRO A 221 25.03 -22.48 -15.93
C PRO A 221 23.85 -23.43 -15.77
N GLU A 222 22.64 -22.84 -15.70
CA GLU A 222 21.41 -23.61 -15.79
C GLU A 222 21.13 -24.09 -17.23
N PRO A 223 20.44 -25.25 -17.40
CA PRO A 223 20.03 -25.70 -18.69
C PRO A 223 19.12 -24.68 -19.40
N GLY A 224 19.50 -24.27 -20.61
CA GLY A 224 18.75 -23.29 -21.40
C GLY A 224 19.15 -21.83 -21.17
N TRP A 225 20.07 -21.53 -20.26
CA TRP A 225 20.60 -20.19 -20.01
C TRP A 225 22.09 -20.09 -20.35
N SER A 226 22.37 -19.97 -21.63
CA SER A 226 23.76 -19.92 -22.17
C SER A 226 24.42 -18.57 -21.94
N ASP A 227 23.64 -17.48 -21.90
CA ASP A 227 24.14 -16.08 -21.86
C ASP A 227 23.95 -15.45 -20.48
N ARG A 228 24.29 -16.22 -19.44
CA ARG A 228 24.28 -15.69 -18.07
C ARG A 228 25.31 -14.57 -17.94
N GLY A 229 24.91 -13.55 -17.17
CA GLY A 229 25.78 -12.41 -16.84
C GLY A 229 26.22 -12.41 -15.37
N MET A 230 26.70 -11.25 -14.95
CA MET A 230 26.97 -10.94 -13.54
C MET A 230 26.11 -9.79 -13.06
N VAL A 231 25.80 -9.80 -11.77
CA VAL A 231 25.20 -8.65 -11.07
C VAL A 231 26.28 -7.93 -10.27
N GLY A 232 26.24 -6.59 -10.28
CA GLY A 232 27.15 -5.75 -9.52
C GLY A 232 26.45 -4.67 -8.73
N LEU A 233 27.06 -4.29 -7.62
CA LEU A 233 26.64 -3.16 -6.81
C LEU A 233 27.87 -2.29 -6.50
N LYS A 234 27.81 -1.00 -6.84
CA LYS A 234 28.91 -0.06 -6.63
C LYS A 234 28.44 1.13 -5.79
N LEU A 235 29.17 1.44 -4.73
CA LEU A 235 29.02 2.71 -4.01
C LEU A 235 29.73 3.83 -4.78
N LEU A 236 28.95 4.79 -5.29
CA LEU A 236 29.46 5.96 -6.04
C LEU A 236 29.86 7.12 -5.13
N SER A 237 29.16 7.29 -4.02
CA SER A 237 29.41 8.38 -3.05
C SER A 237 30.83 8.35 -2.51
N ALA A 238 31.29 9.52 -2.05
CA ALA A 238 32.70 9.72 -1.60
C ALA A 238 33.06 8.91 -0.35
N GLN A 239 32.11 8.55 0.47
CA GLN A 239 32.31 7.79 1.71
C GLN A 239 33.11 6.50 1.44
N PRO A 240 34.01 6.09 2.32
CA PRO A 240 34.75 4.85 2.18
C PRO A 240 33.84 3.67 2.43
N LEU A 241 34.05 2.56 1.75
CA LEU A 241 33.48 1.27 2.16
C LEU A 241 34.17 0.82 3.44
N THR A 242 33.43 0.62 4.51
CA THR A 242 33.94 0.22 5.83
C THR A 242 33.70 -1.25 6.15
N ALA A 243 32.74 -1.88 5.48
CA ALA A 243 32.56 -3.31 5.57
C ALA A 243 32.01 -3.91 4.27
N TYR A 244 32.41 -5.15 4.00
CA TYR A 244 31.75 -6.06 3.09
C TYR A 244 31.59 -7.41 3.81
N LYS A 245 30.35 -7.76 4.09
CA LYS A 245 30.03 -8.99 4.84
C LYS A 245 29.18 -9.90 3.98
N ARG A 246 29.38 -11.20 4.17
CA ARG A 246 28.58 -12.25 3.55
C ARG A 246 27.94 -13.13 4.59
N PHE A 247 26.78 -13.62 4.29
CA PHE A 247 26.06 -14.58 5.13
C PHE A 247 25.16 -15.45 4.24
N THR A 248 24.77 -16.58 4.77
CA THR A 248 23.85 -17.53 4.12
C THR A 248 22.55 -17.59 4.91
N LEU A 249 21.51 -18.13 4.31
CA LEU A 249 20.20 -18.32 4.94
C LEU A 249 20.28 -19.00 6.33
N SER A 250 21.26 -19.87 6.55
CA SER A 250 21.44 -20.58 7.81
C SER A 250 22.17 -19.76 8.89
N PHE A 251 22.83 -18.67 8.53
CA PHE A 251 23.69 -17.86 9.41
C PHE A 251 23.51 -16.37 9.12
N GLU A 252 22.34 -15.84 9.42
CA GLU A 252 21.99 -14.43 9.23
C GLU A 252 21.93 -13.68 10.56
N PRO A 253 22.29 -12.38 10.58
CA PRO A 253 22.12 -11.54 11.74
C PRO A 253 20.62 -11.21 11.94
N ASN A 254 20.02 -11.70 13.03
CA ASN A 254 18.57 -11.66 13.25
C ASN A 254 18.12 -10.58 14.24
N GLN A 255 19.05 -9.93 14.94
CA GLN A 255 18.75 -8.91 15.95
C GLN A 255 19.57 -7.65 15.72
N ASP A 256 19.09 -6.52 16.20
CA ASP A 256 19.72 -5.20 16.05
C ASP A 256 21.20 -5.20 16.43
N GLY A 257 21.54 -5.82 17.55
CA GLY A 257 22.94 -5.93 17.97
C GLY A 257 23.81 -6.70 16.98
N GLN A 258 23.30 -7.80 16.40
CA GLN A 258 24.00 -8.58 15.39
C GLN A 258 24.10 -7.84 14.05
N ARG A 259 23.02 -7.20 13.63
CA ARG A 259 22.95 -6.39 12.41
C ARG A 259 23.90 -5.18 12.49
N TYR A 260 23.93 -4.52 13.64
CA TYR A 260 24.85 -3.42 13.89
C TYR A 260 26.33 -3.86 13.84
N LEU A 261 26.66 -4.99 14.47
CA LEU A 261 28.00 -5.57 14.39
C LEU A 261 28.39 -5.87 12.94
N THR A 262 27.46 -6.42 12.16
CA THR A 262 27.67 -6.71 10.73
C THR A 262 27.92 -5.44 9.93
N LEU A 263 27.10 -4.39 10.12
CA LEU A 263 27.29 -3.06 9.50
C LEU A 263 28.65 -2.45 9.88
N ALA A 264 29.08 -2.61 11.13
CA ALA A 264 30.35 -2.09 11.65
C ALA A 264 31.56 -2.96 11.26
N GLY A 265 31.38 -4.05 10.52
CA GLY A 265 32.47 -4.90 10.00
C GLY A 265 32.93 -5.99 10.95
N TYR A 266 32.13 -6.34 11.94
CA TYR A 266 32.40 -7.47 12.84
C TYR A 266 31.76 -8.77 12.33
N ASN A 267 32.34 -9.87 12.68
CA ASN A 267 31.66 -11.15 12.62
C ASN A 267 30.66 -11.22 13.79
N PHE A 268 29.37 -11.21 13.50
CA PHE A 268 28.33 -11.13 14.53
C PHE A 268 28.22 -12.37 15.43
N ILE A 269 28.85 -13.51 15.03
CA ILE A 269 28.88 -14.75 15.81
C ILE A 269 30.07 -14.73 16.79
N THR A 270 31.27 -14.40 16.29
CA THR A 270 32.51 -14.46 17.12
C THR A 270 32.81 -13.13 17.80
N GLY A 271 32.22 -12.02 17.35
CA GLY A 271 32.53 -10.65 17.81
C GLY A 271 33.87 -10.11 17.34
N GLU A 272 34.58 -10.81 16.47
CA GLU A 272 35.88 -10.38 15.92
C GLU A 272 35.70 -9.34 14.82
N TYR A 273 36.59 -8.35 14.81
CA TYR A 273 36.62 -7.35 13.75
C TYR A 273 37.24 -7.94 12.47
N GLN A 274 36.36 -8.23 11.50
CA GLN A 274 36.69 -8.79 10.19
C GLN A 274 35.87 -8.04 9.14
N PRO A 275 36.25 -6.82 8.73
CA PRO A 275 35.38 -5.98 7.94
C PRO A 275 35.17 -6.45 6.49
N PHE A 276 36.05 -7.30 5.95
CA PHE A 276 36.02 -7.61 4.53
C PHE A 276 36.14 -9.10 4.24
N ASP A 277 35.03 -9.70 3.79
CA ASP A 277 34.95 -11.10 3.38
C ASP A 277 35.20 -11.24 1.86
N THR A 278 36.38 -10.84 1.39
CA THR A 278 36.69 -10.72 -0.05
C THR A 278 37.03 -12.03 -0.76
N ILE A 279 37.34 -13.09 -0.02
CA ILE A 279 37.60 -14.41 -0.63
C ILE A 279 36.28 -15.04 -1.01
N PRO A 280 36.02 -15.35 -2.30
CA PRO A 280 34.79 -16.01 -2.71
C PRO A 280 34.59 -17.33 -1.94
N PRO A 281 33.39 -17.58 -1.39
CA PRO A 281 33.10 -18.83 -0.71
C PRO A 281 32.96 -19.99 -1.70
N ALA A 282 32.72 -21.18 -1.17
CA ALA A 282 32.11 -22.25 -1.97
C ALA A 282 30.74 -21.75 -2.49
N PRO A 283 30.33 -22.21 -3.67
CA PRO A 283 28.99 -21.90 -4.18
C PRO A 283 27.90 -22.27 -3.18
N ASP A 284 26.96 -21.36 -2.95
CA ASP A 284 25.85 -21.50 -1.99
C ASP A 284 24.82 -20.42 -2.28
N ASP A 285 23.66 -20.47 -1.63
CA ASP A 285 22.69 -19.39 -1.52
C ASP A 285 23.31 -18.27 -0.65
N GLN A 286 23.68 -17.17 -1.29
CA GLN A 286 24.55 -16.16 -0.72
C GLN A 286 23.87 -14.80 -0.66
N ARG A 287 24.10 -14.14 0.47
CA ARG A 287 23.73 -12.73 0.65
C ARG A 287 24.96 -11.89 0.97
N CYS A 288 24.93 -10.65 0.55
CA CYS A 288 26.00 -9.71 0.85
C CYS A 288 25.48 -8.40 1.45
N LEU A 289 26.32 -7.76 2.25
CA LEU A 289 26.11 -6.43 2.79
C LEU A 289 27.34 -5.57 2.50
N MET A 290 27.19 -4.50 1.73
CA MET A 290 28.19 -3.44 1.58
C MET A 290 27.83 -2.30 2.51
N ALA A 291 28.72 -1.94 3.45
CA ALA A 291 28.43 -0.93 4.46
C ALA A 291 29.47 0.21 4.47
N THR A 292 29.03 1.37 4.88
CA THR A 292 29.82 2.59 5.08
C THR A 292 29.47 3.25 6.42
N GLY A 293 30.45 3.91 7.04
CA GLY A 293 30.36 4.55 8.37
C GLY A 293 31.79 4.81 8.85
N VAL A 294 32.02 5.29 10.02
CA VAL A 294 31.10 5.74 11.07
C VAL A 294 30.83 7.23 10.91
N PHE A 295 29.61 7.65 11.16
CA PHE A 295 29.22 9.06 11.22
C PHE A 295 28.20 9.29 12.34
N ASN A 296 27.90 10.55 12.66
CA ASN A 296 26.81 10.93 13.52
C ASN A 296 25.78 11.68 12.69
N LEU A 297 24.50 11.42 12.90
CA LEU A 297 23.41 12.07 12.19
C LEU A 297 22.61 12.94 13.16
N PRO A 298 22.82 14.28 13.18
CA PRO A 298 22.08 15.21 14.04
C PRO A 298 20.57 15.18 13.77
N ALA A 299 19.78 15.65 14.74
CA ALA A 299 18.33 15.82 14.59
C ALA A 299 17.99 16.71 13.39
N GLY A 300 17.12 16.23 12.51
CA GLY A 300 16.66 16.94 11.32
C GLY A 300 17.64 16.93 10.13
N ASP A 301 18.89 16.50 10.31
CA ASP A 301 19.88 16.41 9.24
C ASP A 301 19.67 15.18 8.36
N SER A 302 20.28 15.23 7.17
CA SER A 302 20.24 14.14 6.19
C SER A 302 21.61 13.80 5.67
N ILE A 303 21.79 12.54 5.26
CA ILE A 303 22.97 12.07 4.54
C ILE A 303 22.54 11.37 3.24
N ILE A 304 23.36 11.50 2.20
CA ILE A 304 23.09 11.00 0.85
C ILE A 304 24.07 9.88 0.50
N PHE A 305 23.52 8.80 -0.05
CA PHE A 305 24.28 7.69 -0.63
C PHE A 305 23.79 7.40 -2.04
N ASP A 306 24.73 7.34 -2.97
CA ASP A 306 24.48 7.02 -4.36
C ASP A 306 25.13 5.69 -4.73
N TRP A 307 24.38 4.84 -5.41
CA TRP A 307 24.79 3.51 -5.82
C TRP A 307 24.54 3.30 -7.31
N ALA A 308 25.29 2.37 -7.90
CA ALA A 308 24.99 1.83 -9.23
C ALA A 308 24.76 0.33 -9.12
N PHE A 309 23.58 -0.11 -9.57
CA PHE A 309 23.20 -1.51 -9.72
C PHE A 309 23.45 -1.92 -11.19
N ILE A 310 24.35 -2.87 -11.42
CA ILE A 310 25.00 -3.08 -12.72
C ILE A 310 24.74 -4.49 -13.22
N GLY A 311 24.26 -4.62 -14.45
CA GLY A 311 24.27 -5.86 -15.23
C GLY A 311 25.52 -5.96 -16.11
N SER A 312 26.17 -7.11 -16.15
CA SER A 312 27.35 -7.34 -16.97
C SER A 312 27.27 -8.63 -17.77
N HIS A 313 27.79 -8.59 -18.99
CA HIS A 313 27.88 -9.76 -19.87
C HIS A 313 29.05 -10.69 -19.55
N ASP A 314 29.87 -10.38 -18.54
CA ASP A 314 30.85 -11.33 -18.01
C ASP A 314 30.11 -12.52 -17.38
N THR A 315 30.64 -13.71 -17.54
CA THR A 315 30.00 -14.94 -17.01
C THR A 315 30.69 -15.45 -15.75
N ILE A 316 31.98 -15.27 -15.65
CA ILE A 316 32.84 -15.58 -14.50
C ILE A 316 34.01 -14.60 -14.49
N PRO A 317 34.74 -14.42 -13.37
CA PRO A 317 35.94 -13.62 -13.34
C PRO A 317 37.02 -14.06 -14.37
N PRO A 318 37.75 -13.14 -15.01
CA PRO A 318 37.80 -11.69 -14.72
C PRO A 318 36.56 -10.96 -15.24
N ALA A 319 36.04 -10.03 -14.43
CA ALA A 319 34.82 -9.28 -14.67
C ALA A 319 35.09 -7.94 -15.42
N ASN A 320 35.62 -8.04 -16.65
CA ASN A 320 36.11 -6.87 -17.38
C ASN A 320 35.02 -5.88 -17.78
N ASP A 321 33.86 -6.37 -18.23
CA ASP A 321 32.70 -5.53 -18.56
C ASP A 321 32.10 -4.90 -17.31
N MET A 322 32.01 -5.65 -16.20
CA MET A 322 31.59 -5.16 -14.90
C MET A 322 32.47 -3.98 -14.43
N TYR A 323 33.80 -4.14 -14.47
CA TYR A 323 34.74 -3.07 -14.11
C TYR A 323 34.63 -1.88 -15.06
N TYR A 324 34.46 -2.11 -16.35
CA TYR A 324 34.30 -1.03 -17.32
C TYR A 324 33.05 -0.19 -17.00
N LYS A 325 31.91 -0.85 -16.79
CA LYS A 325 30.62 -0.18 -16.45
C LYS A 325 30.71 0.53 -15.09
N ALA A 326 31.29 -0.11 -14.08
CA ALA A 326 31.50 0.48 -12.76
C ALA A 326 32.41 1.73 -12.81
N TYR A 327 33.45 1.69 -13.61
CA TYR A 327 34.34 2.86 -13.87
C TYR A 327 33.56 3.98 -14.57
N LYS A 328 32.79 3.67 -15.61
CA LYS A 328 32.01 4.64 -16.36
C LYS A 328 30.96 5.32 -15.47
N ALA A 329 30.25 4.54 -14.63
CA ALA A 329 29.30 5.07 -13.67
C ALA A 329 29.95 6.05 -12.69
N GLN A 330 31.16 5.73 -12.19
CA GLN A 330 31.87 6.61 -11.29
C GLN A 330 32.33 7.90 -11.98
N VAL A 331 32.82 7.80 -13.22
CA VAL A 331 33.25 8.98 -14.00
C VAL A 331 32.04 9.88 -14.27
N MET A 332 30.90 9.33 -14.70
CA MET A 332 29.68 10.08 -14.89
C MET A 332 29.20 10.77 -13.59
N TYR A 333 29.19 10.05 -12.49
CA TYR A 333 28.79 10.57 -11.18
C TYR A 333 29.66 11.77 -10.76
N ASN A 334 30.97 11.68 -10.96
CA ASN A 334 31.94 12.75 -10.61
C ASN A 334 31.86 13.95 -11.57
N THR A 335 31.46 13.72 -12.82
CA THR A 335 31.39 14.75 -13.86
C THR A 335 30.11 15.55 -13.78
N GLY A 336 28.96 14.89 -13.48
CA GLY A 336 27.64 15.45 -13.55
C GLY A 336 26.99 15.24 -14.93
N LEU A 337 25.91 15.97 -15.19
CA LEU A 337 25.08 15.82 -16.39
C LEU A 337 25.20 17.03 -17.32
N HIS A 338 25.11 16.81 -18.64
CA HIS A 338 24.96 17.88 -19.62
C HIS A 338 23.63 18.61 -19.40
N THR A 339 23.57 19.88 -19.79
CA THR A 339 22.32 20.64 -19.80
C THR A 339 21.66 20.50 -21.16
N VAL A 340 20.36 20.20 -21.17
CA VAL A 340 19.54 20.03 -22.37
C VAL A 340 18.26 20.82 -22.20
N HIS A 341 17.75 21.42 -23.28
CA HIS A 341 16.46 22.10 -23.30
C HIS A 341 15.74 21.85 -24.63
N VAL A 342 14.56 21.28 -24.57
CA VAL A 342 13.60 21.26 -25.68
C VAL A 342 12.86 22.58 -25.65
N THR A 343 12.85 23.32 -26.76
CA THR A 343 12.26 24.66 -26.82
C THR A 343 11.01 24.74 -27.68
N ASP A 344 10.85 23.82 -28.65
CA ASP A 344 9.67 23.75 -29.52
C ASP A 344 9.66 22.38 -30.25
N PRO A 345 8.53 21.58 -30.18
CA PRO A 345 7.32 21.89 -29.46
C PRO A 345 7.60 21.85 -27.95
N ASN A 346 6.89 22.65 -27.16
CA ASN A 346 7.09 22.65 -25.70
C ASN A 346 5.76 22.71 -24.91
N GLY A 347 4.64 22.58 -25.58
CA GLY A 347 3.30 22.40 -25.03
C GLY A 347 2.24 23.26 -25.64
N GLY A 348 1.17 22.63 -26.13
CA GLY A 348 0.01 23.26 -26.73
C GLY A 348 0.07 23.44 -28.25
N GLU A 349 1.20 23.08 -28.89
CA GLU A 349 1.34 23.12 -30.34
C GLU A 349 0.54 22.01 -31.02
N VAL A 350 0.24 22.21 -32.30
CA VAL A 350 -0.33 21.20 -33.18
C VAL A 350 0.70 20.82 -34.24
N VAL A 351 1.16 19.60 -34.17
CA VAL A 351 2.14 19.03 -35.09
C VAL A 351 1.42 18.24 -36.18
N SER A 352 1.76 18.49 -37.41
CA SER A 352 1.19 17.77 -38.56
C SER A 352 2.24 17.58 -39.65
N GLN A 353 2.29 16.39 -40.25
CA GLN A 353 3.15 15.99 -41.36
C GLN A 353 4.65 16.22 -41.14
N THR A 354 5.14 17.46 -41.14
CA THR A 354 6.54 17.80 -40.89
C THR A 354 6.60 18.97 -39.92
N TYR A 355 7.37 18.79 -38.86
CA TYR A 355 7.49 19.79 -37.77
C TYR A 355 8.97 19.98 -37.39
N PRO A 356 9.45 21.24 -37.23
CA PRO A 356 10.81 21.51 -36.76
C PRO A 356 10.89 21.39 -35.25
N ILE A 357 11.62 20.41 -34.72
CA ILE A 357 11.95 20.28 -33.31
C ILE A 357 13.15 21.17 -33.02
N HIS A 358 12.99 22.14 -32.11
CA HIS A 358 14.05 23.04 -31.66
C HIS A 358 14.55 22.63 -30.28
N TYR A 359 15.86 22.51 -30.14
CA TYR A 359 16.49 22.13 -28.85
C TYR A 359 17.92 22.66 -28.75
N THR A 360 18.36 22.81 -27.51
CA THR A 360 19.72 23.24 -27.21
C THR A 360 20.35 22.35 -26.15
N SER A 361 21.65 22.13 -26.24
CA SER A 361 22.40 21.49 -25.18
C SER A 361 23.76 22.14 -24.96
N THR A 362 24.25 22.05 -23.72
CA THR A 362 25.54 22.57 -23.29
C THR A 362 26.34 21.44 -22.68
N SER A 363 27.53 21.21 -23.29
CA SER A 363 28.48 20.23 -22.80
C SER A 363 29.21 20.73 -21.55
N ILE A 364 29.36 19.86 -20.56
CA ILE A 364 30.23 20.07 -19.39
C ILE A 364 31.57 19.35 -19.55
N THR A 365 31.79 18.66 -20.65
CA THR A 365 33.04 18.00 -21.03
C THR A 365 33.60 18.60 -22.31
N PRO A 366 34.88 18.36 -22.65
CA PRO A 366 35.43 18.81 -23.91
C PRO A 366 35.04 17.96 -25.12
N ASN A 367 34.28 16.89 -24.91
CA ASN A 367 33.92 15.97 -25.99
C ASN A 367 32.75 16.52 -26.85
N PRO A 368 32.67 16.15 -28.14
CA PRO A 368 31.56 16.50 -28.96
C PRO A 368 30.28 15.83 -28.48
N LEU A 369 29.21 16.61 -28.40
CA LEU A 369 27.87 16.11 -28.04
C LEU A 369 27.10 15.62 -29.26
N GLN A 370 26.41 14.49 -29.07
CA GLN A 370 25.36 13.99 -29.94
C GLN A 370 24.04 13.93 -29.18
N ALA A 371 22.92 13.77 -29.88
CA ALA A 371 21.61 13.60 -29.26
C ALA A 371 20.79 12.53 -29.98
N ASP A 372 19.99 11.84 -29.19
CA ASP A 372 18.89 11.03 -29.67
C ASP A 372 17.57 11.75 -29.38
N ILE A 373 16.62 11.65 -30.31
CA ILE A 373 15.32 12.31 -30.24
C ILE A 373 14.25 11.24 -30.17
N TYR A 374 13.40 11.35 -29.17
CA TYR A 374 12.30 10.41 -28.93
C TYR A 374 10.97 11.13 -28.97
N PHE A 375 9.94 10.40 -29.42
CA PHE A 375 8.54 10.78 -29.31
C PHE A 375 7.84 9.84 -28.36
N PHE A 376 6.99 10.41 -27.51
CA PHE A 376 6.14 9.67 -26.58
C PHE A 376 4.70 10.13 -26.73
N SER A 377 3.78 9.17 -26.63
CA SER A 377 2.38 9.39 -26.31
C SER A 377 1.95 8.33 -25.28
N GLU A 378 0.70 8.33 -24.85
CA GLU A 378 0.24 7.46 -23.76
C GLU A 378 0.60 5.97 -23.95
N ASN A 379 0.44 5.44 -25.16
CA ASN A 379 0.65 4.02 -25.47
C ASN A 379 1.64 3.78 -26.63
N PHE A 380 2.40 4.81 -27.01
CA PHE A 380 3.29 4.72 -28.15
C PHE A 380 4.59 5.49 -27.87
N MET A 381 5.70 4.84 -28.19
CA MET A 381 7.02 5.43 -28.16
C MET A 381 7.71 5.15 -29.49
N ASP A 382 8.40 6.14 -30.05
CA ASP A 382 9.23 5.99 -31.23
C ASP A 382 10.54 6.76 -31.07
N THR A 383 11.58 6.26 -31.70
CA THR A 383 12.86 6.97 -31.81
C THR A 383 12.91 7.71 -33.13
N ILE A 384 12.74 9.03 -33.06
CA ILE A 384 12.72 9.90 -34.23
C ILE A 384 14.10 9.95 -34.90
N ALA A 385 15.19 10.03 -34.11
CA ALA A 385 16.53 10.15 -34.63
C ALA A 385 17.59 9.67 -33.67
N TRP A 386 18.69 9.13 -34.21
CA TRP A 386 19.85 8.67 -33.43
C TRP A 386 21.10 9.46 -33.76
N GLY A 387 21.88 9.87 -32.77
CA GLY A 387 23.21 10.43 -32.93
C GLY A 387 23.28 11.71 -33.78
N VAL A 388 22.23 12.55 -33.73
CA VAL A 388 22.19 13.83 -34.43
C VAL A 388 22.96 14.91 -33.68
N ASN A 389 23.09 16.11 -34.28
CA ASN A 389 23.69 17.24 -33.56
C ASN A 389 22.91 17.52 -32.27
N ALA A 390 23.64 17.74 -31.18
CA ALA A 390 23.03 17.94 -29.87
C ALA A 390 22.33 19.30 -29.68
N SER A 391 22.43 20.21 -30.61
CA SER A 391 21.73 21.51 -30.59
C SER A 391 21.34 21.91 -32.00
N GLY A 392 20.19 22.54 -32.16
CA GLY A 392 19.72 23.09 -33.45
C GLY A 392 18.26 22.79 -33.72
N VAL A 393 17.98 22.45 -34.98
CA VAL A 393 16.66 22.14 -35.47
C VAL A 393 16.69 20.79 -36.15
N TYR A 394 15.77 19.92 -35.78
CA TYR A 394 15.52 18.64 -36.44
C TYR A 394 14.14 18.64 -37.11
N ASN A 395 14.07 18.44 -38.38
CA ASN A 395 12.78 18.37 -39.12
C ASN A 395 12.19 16.96 -38.99
N TRP A 396 11.25 16.81 -38.08
CA TRP A 396 10.55 15.55 -37.84
C TRP A 396 9.36 15.36 -38.78
N SER A 397 9.23 14.15 -39.34
CA SER A 397 8.01 13.73 -40.02
C SER A 397 7.10 12.96 -39.10
N SER A 398 5.94 13.50 -38.75
CA SER A 398 4.92 12.82 -37.96
C SER A 398 4.08 11.82 -38.80
N THR A 399 4.36 11.69 -40.11
CA THR A 399 3.63 10.76 -40.95
C THR A 399 3.87 9.31 -40.52
N GLY A 400 2.81 8.61 -40.17
CA GLY A 400 2.87 7.23 -39.65
C GLY A 400 2.97 7.13 -38.11
N VAL A 401 3.08 8.26 -37.44
CA VAL A 401 2.89 8.33 -35.97
C VAL A 401 1.39 8.44 -35.69
N PRO A 402 0.85 7.69 -34.73
CA PRO A 402 -0.55 7.82 -34.36
C PRO A 402 -0.90 9.24 -33.91
N ASP A 403 -2.04 9.75 -34.31
CA ASP A 403 -2.56 11.01 -33.82
C ASP A 403 -2.85 10.89 -32.35
N CYS A 404 -2.54 11.95 -31.59
CA CYS A 404 -2.68 11.97 -30.15
C CYS A 404 -2.77 13.40 -29.60
N VAL A 405 -3.28 13.54 -28.41
CA VAL A 405 -3.35 14.83 -27.69
C VAL A 405 -2.33 14.95 -26.56
N LEU A 406 -1.61 13.88 -26.26
CA LEU A 406 -0.61 13.78 -25.20
C LEU A 406 0.79 13.49 -25.76
N GLY A 407 1.15 14.14 -26.89
CA GLY A 407 2.48 14.01 -27.50
C GLY A 407 3.56 14.72 -26.68
N ARG A 408 4.73 14.11 -26.54
CA ARG A 408 5.95 14.69 -25.95
C ARG A 408 7.16 14.38 -26.79
N ILE A 409 8.08 15.31 -26.88
CA ILE A 409 9.44 15.09 -27.41
C ILE A 409 10.40 15.03 -26.23
N ALA A 410 11.34 14.10 -26.30
CA ALA A 410 12.48 14.05 -25.38
C ALA A 410 13.80 14.03 -26.17
N ILE A 411 14.80 14.68 -25.59
CA ILE A 411 16.17 14.76 -26.11
C ILE A 411 17.11 14.15 -25.07
N LEU A 412 17.81 13.11 -25.47
CA LEU A 412 18.91 12.51 -24.74
C LEU A 412 20.24 12.94 -25.39
N ALA A 413 20.88 13.96 -24.83
CA ALA A 413 22.20 14.36 -25.26
C ALA A 413 23.28 13.52 -24.56
N PHE A 414 24.35 13.19 -25.27
CA PHE A 414 25.39 12.31 -24.74
C PHE A 414 26.75 12.54 -25.39
N ASP A 415 27.77 12.19 -24.64
CA ASP A 415 29.13 11.97 -25.14
C ASP A 415 29.66 10.61 -24.61
N SER A 416 30.99 10.39 -24.71
CA SER A 416 31.60 9.16 -24.21
C SER A 416 31.65 9.07 -22.67
N ILE A 417 31.29 10.13 -21.93
CA ILE A 417 31.47 10.26 -20.47
C ILE A 417 30.12 10.32 -19.74
N THR A 418 29.21 11.19 -20.20
CA THR A 418 27.98 11.49 -19.46
C THR A 418 26.82 11.82 -20.37
N PHE A 419 25.66 12.02 -19.78
CA PHE A 419 24.39 12.25 -20.46
C PHE A 419 23.75 13.57 -19.99
N GLY A 420 22.78 14.05 -20.75
CA GLY A 420 21.84 15.07 -20.36
C GLY A 420 20.47 14.73 -20.95
N TYR A 421 19.41 15.10 -20.27
CA TYR A 421 18.05 14.77 -20.67
C TYR A 421 17.14 15.97 -20.47
N ASP A 422 16.22 16.15 -21.39
CA ASP A 422 15.08 17.04 -21.23
C ASP A 422 13.93 16.56 -22.10
N ARG A 423 12.72 16.89 -21.70
CA ARG A 423 11.51 16.66 -22.48
C ARG A 423 10.63 17.90 -22.48
N THR A 424 9.74 17.99 -23.41
CA THR A 424 8.76 19.08 -23.51
C THR A 424 8.05 19.30 -22.17
N ASP A 425 7.93 20.55 -21.71
CA ASP A 425 7.28 20.90 -20.44
C ASP A 425 5.79 20.55 -20.44
N GLY A 426 5.13 20.68 -21.61
CA GLY A 426 3.72 20.36 -21.81
C GLY A 426 3.49 19.35 -22.92
N TYR A 427 2.26 18.89 -23.00
CA TYR A 427 1.80 18.06 -24.10
C TYR A 427 1.48 18.88 -25.34
N PHE A 428 1.78 18.35 -26.52
CA PHE A 428 1.34 18.86 -27.81
C PHE A 428 0.45 17.86 -28.53
N ILE A 429 -0.26 18.31 -29.56
CA ILE A 429 -1.15 17.48 -30.36
C ILE A 429 -0.43 17.02 -31.63
N VAL A 430 -0.50 15.72 -31.94
CA VAL A 430 -0.21 15.21 -33.29
C VAL A 430 -1.54 15.05 -34.03
N ASN A 431 -1.68 15.77 -35.15
CA ASN A 431 -2.89 15.77 -35.99
C ASN A 431 -2.46 15.62 -37.44
N ASN A 432 -2.36 14.38 -37.91
CA ASN A 432 -2.13 14.04 -39.28
C ASN A 432 -3.48 14.03 -40.05
N PRO A 433 -3.48 14.08 -41.41
CA PRO A 433 -4.74 14.13 -42.16
C PRO A 433 -5.59 12.86 -41.94
N GLY A 434 -6.79 13.04 -41.41
CA GLY A 434 -7.77 11.99 -41.12
C GLY A 434 -8.65 12.42 -39.97
N ASN A 435 -9.63 11.61 -39.56
CA ASN A 435 -10.33 11.76 -38.29
C ASN A 435 -9.91 10.65 -37.35
N SER A 436 -9.44 10.99 -36.18
CA SER A 436 -8.92 10.07 -35.16
C SER A 436 -9.85 10.03 -33.95
N PRO A 437 -9.89 8.93 -33.19
CA PRO A 437 -10.72 8.86 -31.97
C PRO A 437 -10.30 9.92 -30.95
N PRO A 438 -11.25 10.55 -30.25
CA PRO A 438 -10.94 11.44 -29.14
C PRO A 438 -10.23 10.69 -28.02
N TYR A 439 -9.43 11.41 -27.25
CA TYR A 439 -8.88 10.94 -25.99
C TYR A 439 -9.80 11.32 -24.83
N LEU A 440 -10.02 10.38 -23.92
CA LEU A 440 -10.82 10.61 -22.72
C LEU A 440 -10.23 9.85 -21.54
N ARG A 441 -10.09 10.53 -20.40
CA ARG A 441 -9.65 9.93 -19.12
C ARG A 441 -10.38 10.57 -17.96
N ILE A 442 -10.89 9.76 -17.05
CA ILE A 442 -11.44 10.21 -15.77
C ILE A 442 -10.25 10.52 -14.83
N LEU A 443 -10.26 11.70 -14.21
CA LEU A 443 -9.24 12.14 -13.27
C LEU A 443 -9.70 11.96 -11.83
N THR A 444 -11.01 12.20 -11.57
CA THR A 444 -11.65 12.05 -10.27
C THR A 444 -13.07 11.53 -10.48
N PRO A 445 -13.54 10.53 -9.72
CA PRO A 445 -12.78 9.75 -8.74
C PRO A 445 -11.73 8.87 -9.40
N ALA A 446 -10.67 8.50 -8.64
CA ALA A 446 -9.72 7.51 -9.08
C ALA A 446 -10.32 6.09 -9.01
N ASP A 447 -9.66 5.12 -9.65
CA ASP A 447 -10.12 3.73 -9.62
C ASP A 447 -10.10 3.19 -8.18
N ASN A 448 -11.22 2.58 -7.75
CA ASN A 448 -11.49 2.08 -6.41
C ASN A 448 -11.65 3.14 -5.29
N ASP A 449 -11.88 4.40 -5.63
CA ASP A 449 -12.18 5.44 -4.65
C ASP A 449 -13.50 5.19 -3.91
N THR A 450 -13.55 5.67 -2.67
CA THR A 450 -14.77 5.71 -1.88
C THR A 450 -15.45 7.06 -2.01
N ILE A 451 -16.61 7.07 -2.65
CA ILE A 451 -17.43 8.26 -2.88
C ILE A 451 -18.45 8.43 -1.74
N VAL A 452 -18.51 9.64 -1.17
CA VAL A 452 -19.45 9.99 -0.10
C VAL A 452 -20.28 11.20 -0.53
N ARG A 453 -21.57 11.04 -0.65
CA ARG A 453 -22.56 12.11 -0.98
C ARG A 453 -22.29 12.76 -2.34
N ASP A 454 -21.90 14.02 -2.32
CA ASP A 454 -21.58 14.78 -3.52
C ASP A 454 -20.13 14.54 -3.91
N VAL A 455 -19.90 14.19 -5.15
CA VAL A 455 -18.56 14.06 -5.72
C VAL A 455 -18.44 14.94 -6.95
N VAL A 456 -17.28 15.54 -7.09
CA VAL A 456 -16.91 16.24 -8.32
C VAL A 456 -16.24 15.25 -9.24
N ILE A 457 -16.91 14.88 -10.34
CA ILE A 457 -16.30 14.09 -11.40
C ILE A 457 -15.47 15.03 -12.24
N THR A 458 -14.20 14.72 -12.43
CA THR A 458 -13.33 15.47 -13.34
C THR A 458 -12.78 14.54 -14.40
N TRP A 459 -12.61 15.07 -15.59
CA TRP A 459 -12.05 14.33 -16.73
C TRP A 459 -11.13 15.22 -17.55
N PHE A 460 -10.31 14.57 -18.37
CA PHE A 460 -9.61 15.19 -19.47
C PHE A 460 -10.15 14.56 -20.74
N ALA A 461 -10.76 15.37 -21.62
CA ALA A 461 -11.23 14.91 -22.92
C ALA A 461 -10.74 15.89 -23.98
N ARG A 462 -10.14 15.38 -25.04
CA ARG A 462 -9.62 16.16 -26.15
C ARG A 462 -9.57 15.35 -27.43
N ASP A 463 -9.77 16.01 -28.51
CA ASP A 463 -9.74 15.43 -29.85
C ASP A 463 -8.68 16.14 -30.70
N PRO A 464 -7.87 15.42 -31.52
CA PRO A 464 -6.89 16.05 -32.38
C PRO A 464 -7.48 17.03 -33.38
N GLU A 465 -8.70 16.77 -33.90
CA GLU A 465 -9.40 17.56 -34.93
C GLU A 465 -10.39 18.55 -34.34
N TYR A 466 -11.15 18.13 -33.31
CA TYR A 466 -12.25 18.92 -32.73
C TYR A 466 -11.87 19.64 -31.44
N TYR A 467 -10.66 19.39 -30.94
CA TYR A 467 -10.12 19.96 -29.68
C TYR A 467 -11.03 19.67 -28.48
N ASP A 468 -11.59 20.71 -27.88
CA ASP A 468 -12.37 20.61 -26.66
C ASP A 468 -13.89 20.62 -26.92
N SER A 469 -14.35 20.64 -28.16
CA SER A 469 -15.77 20.69 -28.54
C SER A 469 -16.41 19.30 -28.59
N LEU A 470 -16.32 18.56 -27.50
CA LEU A 470 -16.81 17.20 -27.37
C LEU A 470 -18.01 17.14 -26.41
N PRO A 471 -19.13 16.48 -26.76
CA PRO A 471 -20.23 16.24 -25.82
C PRO A 471 -19.83 15.13 -24.82
N ILE A 472 -20.12 15.32 -23.56
CA ILE A 472 -19.83 14.37 -22.49
C ILE A 472 -21.12 13.73 -21.98
N ASN A 473 -21.12 12.39 -21.88
CA ASN A 473 -22.15 11.62 -21.22
C ASN A 473 -21.56 10.90 -20.02
N ILE A 474 -22.31 10.84 -18.93
CA ILE A 474 -21.87 10.23 -17.68
C ILE A 474 -22.89 9.14 -17.28
N TYR A 475 -22.39 7.95 -16.97
CA TYR A 475 -23.22 6.81 -16.57
C TYR A 475 -22.68 6.19 -15.29
N TYR A 476 -23.57 5.63 -14.50
CA TYR A 476 -23.20 4.84 -13.34
C TYR A 476 -23.95 3.52 -13.31
N LYS A 477 -23.29 2.48 -12.82
CA LYS A 477 -23.89 1.16 -12.61
C LYS A 477 -23.42 0.58 -11.28
N SER A 478 -24.34 0.40 -10.34
CA SER A 478 -24.07 -0.42 -9.15
C SER A 478 -23.91 -1.89 -9.52
N VAL A 479 -23.12 -2.65 -8.78
CA VAL A 479 -23.03 -4.13 -8.94
C VAL A 479 -24.37 -4.83 -8.79
N TYR A 480 -25.35 -4.18 -8.15
CA TYR A 480 -26.71 -4.69 -7.95
C TYR A 480 -27.65 -4.38 -9.10
N ASP A 481 -27.23 -3.54 -10.06
CA ASP A 481 -28.04 -3.13 -11.20
C ASP A 481 -27.70 -3.98 -12.43
N SER A 482 -28.70 -4.24 -13.28
CA SER A 482 -28.48 -4.95 -14.55
C SER A 482 -27.98 -4.04 -15.68
N THR A 483 -28.26 -2.73 -15.60
CA THR A 483 -27.96 -1.73 -16.65
C THR A 483 -27.33 -0.49 -16.06
N TYR A 484 -26.58 0.24 -16.91
CA TYR A 484 -26.10 1.58 -16.58
C TYR A 484 -27.26 2.57 -16.47
N GLN A 485 -27.19 3.43 -15.47
CA GLN A 485 -28.11 4.57 -15.30
C GLN A 485 -27.43 5.82 -15.83
N LEU A 486 -28.17 6.63 -16.58
CA LEU A 486 -27.69 7.92 -17.08
C LEU A 486 -27.61 8.92 -15.90
N VAL A 487 -26.43 9.46 -15.67
CA VAL A 487 -26.18 10.51 -14.68
C VAL A 487 -26.30 11.89 -15.32
N ALA A 488 -25.64 12.08 -16.48
CA ALA A 488 -25.69 13.32 -17.23
C ALA A 488 -25.52 13.04 -18.74
N SER A 489 -26.07 13.87 -19.60
CA SER A 489 -26.00 13.71 -21.05
C SER A 489 -25.82 15.00 -21.78
N GLY A 490 -24.86 15.05 -22.73
CA GLY A 490 -24.58 16.22 -23.53
C GLY A 490 -24.00 17.38 -22.75
N GLU A 491 -23.30 17.08 -21.64
CA GLU A 491 -22.60 18.11 -20.88
C GLU A 491 -21.49 18.76 -21.71
N GLU A 492 -21.20 20.03 -21.43
CA GLU A 492 -20.05 20.69 -22.01
C GLU A 492 -18.74 20.05 -21.54
N ASN A 493 -17.71 20.03 -22.39
CA ASN A 493 -16.39 19.54 -22.03
C ASN A 493 -15.61 20.61 -21.24
N ASP A 494 -16.15 21.01 -20.08
CA ASP A 494 -15.51 21.93 -19.16
C ASP A 494 -14.65 21.22 -18.10
N SER A 495 -14.51 19.89 -18.23
CA SER A 495 -13.71 19.01 -17.38
C SER A 495 -14.26 18.77 -15.99
N VAL A 496 -15.53 19.12 -15.69
CA VAL A 496 -16.07 18.99 -14.34
C VAL A 496 -17.59 18.76 -14.33
N TYR A 497 -18.06 17.85 -13.47
CA TYR A 497 -19.47 17.63 -13.19
C TYR A 497 -19.69 17.34 -11.71
N SER A 498 -20.63 18.04 -11.07
CA SER A 498 -21.01 17.75 -9.68
C SER A 498 -22.12 16.72 -9.62
N TRP A 499 -21.81 15.55 -9.08
CA TRP A 499 -22.73 14.42 -9.00
C TRP A 499 -23.19 14.17 -7.55
N ASN A 500 -24.52 14.26 -7.33
CA ASN A 500 -25.12 13.90 -6.06
C ASN A 500 -25.46 12.40 -6.04
N THR A 501 -24.75 11.66 -5.20
CA THR A 501 -24.89 10.19 -5.09
C THR A 501 -25.85 9.77 -3.98
N LEU A 502 -26.40 10.69 -3.18
CA LEU A 502 -27.28 10.39 -2.05
C LEU A 502 -28.48 9.48 -2.38
N PRO A 503 -29.13 9.60 -3.56
CA PRO A 503 -30.23 8.71 -3.92
C PRO A 503 -29.81 7.28 -4.28
N LEU A 504 -28.51 7.03 -4.41
CA LEU A 504 -27.99 5.78 -4.94
C LEU A 504 -27.66 4.80 -3.80
N ARG A 505 -27.79 3.52 -4.12
CA ARG A 505 -27.46 2.44 -3.19
C ARG A 505 -25.97 2.37 -2.91
N ASN A 506 -25.60 2.22 -1.63
CA ASN A 506 -24.23 1.98 -1.21
C ASN A 506 -23.69 0.66 -1.76
N GLY A 507 -22.39 0.61 -2.02
CA GLY A 507 -21.71 -0.56 -2.52
C GLY A 507 -20.84 -0.25 -3.73
N PRO A 508 -20.15 -1.27 -4.26
CA PRO A 508 -19.31 -1.11 -5.42
C PRO A 508 -20.12 -0.83 -6.68
N GLY A 509 -19.56 -0.08 -7.58
CA GLY A 509 -20.16 0.26 -8.87
C GLY A 509 -19.13 0.77 -9.87
N SER A 510 -19.55 0.98 -11.10
CA SER A 510 -18.72 1.47 -12.20
C SER A 510 -19.26 2.82 -12.66
N LEU A 511 -18.42 3.84 -12.64
CA LEU A 511 -18.66 5.15 -13.23
C LEU A 511 -18.03 5.16 -14.62
N VAL A 512 -18.79 5.59 -15.62
CA VAL A 512 -18.34 5.69 -17.01
C VAL A 512 -18.55 7.12 -17.49
N VAL A 513 -17.51 7.69 -18.06
CA VAL A 513 -17.59 8.92 -18.85
C VAL A 513 -17.38 8.55 -20.32
N GLU A 514 -18.22 9.07 -21.19
CA GLU A 514 -18.23 8.77 -22.63
C GLU A 514 -18.26 10.06 -23.43
N THR A 515 -17.55 10.07 -24.54
CA THR A 515 -17.60 11.16 -25.52
C THR A 515 -17.68 10.62 -26.96
N ASN A 516 -18.10 11.48 -27.88
CA ASN A 516 -18.25 11.14 -29.30
C ASN A 516 -17.97 12.36 -30.19
N ASP A 517 -17.11 12.19 -31.19
CA ASP A 517 -16.75 13.20 -32.19
C ASP A 517 -17.66 13.22 -33.45
N GLY A 518 -18.67 12.35 -33.48
CA GLY A 518 -19.57 12.11 -34.63
C GLY A 518 -19.19 10.89 -35.47
N GLN A 519 -17.99 10.34 -35.32
CA GLN A 519 -17.50 9.13 -35.97
C GLN A 519 -17.08 8.05 -34.99
N PHE A 520 -16.39 8.42 -33.92
CA PHE A 520 -15.89 7.51 -32.90
C PHE A 520 -16.52 7.81 -31.56
N THR A 521 -16.81 6.77 -30.80
CA THR A 521 -17.23 6.85 -29.41
C THR A 521 -16.15 6.27 -28.53
N VAL A 522 -15.70 7.03 -27.53
CA VAL A 522 -14.68 6.62 -26.56
C VAL A 522 -15.26 6.76 -25.17
N ALA A 523 -14.98 5.80 -24.31
CA ALA A 523 -15.41 5.81 -22.92
C ALA A 523 -14.26 5.39 -22.01
N ASP A 524 -14.18 6.02 -20.83
CA ASP A 524 -13.33 5.60 -19.73
C ASP A 524 -14.19 5.17 -18.54
N THR A 525 -13.66 4.23 -17.73
CA THR A 525 -14.41 3.59 -16.65
C THR A 525 -13.55 3.44 -15.42
N VAL A 526 -14.04 3.94 -14.30
CA VAL A 526 -13.45 3.72 -12.99
C VAL A 526 -14.40 2.92 -12.09
N GLN A 527 -13.85 2.04 -11.28
CA GLN A 527 -14.57 1.37 -10.21
C GLN A 527 -14.63 2.32 -9.00
N ALA A 528 -15.78 2.42 -8.35
CA ALA A 528 -15.94 3.26 -7.19
C ALA A 528 -16.85 2.60 -6.16
N TYR A 529 -16.64 2.91 -4.89
CA TYR A 529 -17.47 2.41 -3.81
C TYR A 529 -18.31 3.54 -3.24
N LEU A 530 -19.63 3.51 -3.46
CA LEU A 530 -20.53 4.49 -2.87
C LEU A 530 -20.76 4.18 -1.38
N ARG A 531 -20.51 5.20 -0.56
CA ARG A 531 -20.69 5.13 0.90
C ARG A 531 -21.49 6.33 1.42
N ASN A 532 -22.72 6.46 0.94
CA ASN A 532 -23.64 7.55 1.26
C ASN A 532 -24.28 7.35 2.64
N HIS A 533 -23.47 7.39 3.70
CA HIS A 533 -24.01 7.27 5.05
C HIS A 533 -24.36 8.65 5.60
N ILE A 534 -25.65 8.86 5.86
CA ILE A 534 -26.03 9.74 6.95
C ILE A 534 -26.00 8.85 8.19
N SER A 535 -25.00 9.01 9.04
CA SER A 535 -24.95 8.28 10.30
C SER A 535 -26.15 8.68 11.15
N GLY A 536 -27.08 7.77 11.34
CA GLY A 536 -28.23 7.94 12.26
C GLY A 536 -27.83 7.71 13.73
N GLY A 537 -26.51 7.61 14.02
CA GLY A 537 -25.98 7.37 15.34
C GLY A 537 -25.71 5.89 15.63
N TYR A 538 -24.98 5.64 16.72
CA TYR A 538 -24.77 4.30 17.25
C TYR A 538 -25.99 3.79 17.99
N ILE A 539 -26.27 2.51 17.83
CA ILE A 539 -27.34 1.83 18.55
C ILE A 539 -26.80 1.40 19.91
N GLY A 540 -27.33 1.99 20.98
CA GLY A 540 -26.89 1.72 22.34
C GLY A 540 -27.29 0.32 22.83
N HIS A 541 -26.33 -0.46 23.33
CA HIS A 541 -26.57 -1.70 24.04
C HIS A 541 -27.19 -1.40 25.40
N VAL A 542 -28.35 -1.94 25.73
CA VAL A 542 -29.10 -1.63 26.96
C VAL A 542 -29.30 -2.81 27.90
N ALA A 543 -29.25 -4.03 27.38
CA ALA A 543 -29.37 -5.22 28.19
C ALA A 543 -28.79 -6.45 27.50
N GLY A 544 -28.35 -7.41 28.30
CA GLY A 544 -27.64 -8.61 27.84
C GLY A 544 -26.14 -8.48 28.04
N LEU A 545 -25.37 -9.40 27.46
CA LEU A 545 -23.94 -9.47 27.65
C LEU A 545 -23.20 -8.60 26.62
N ASN A 546 -22.07 -8.03 27.02
CA ASN A 546 -21.22 -7.26 26.11
C ASN A 546 -20.74 -8.14 24.94
N ASN A 547 -20.71 -7.57 23.75
CA ASN A 547 -20.22 -8.22 22.54
C ASN A 547 -19.51 -7.22 21.64
N THR A 548 -18.80 -7.72 20.64
CA THR A 548 -18.02 -6.89 19.71
C THR A 548 -18.79 -6.45 18.48
N LEU A 549 -20.06 -6.86 18.37
CA LEU A 549 -20.92 -6.41 17.28
C LEU A 549 -21.31 -4.95 17.54
N GLN A 550 -21.02 -4.10 16.59
CA GLN A 550 -21.54 -2.74 16.55
C GLN A 550 -22.77 -2.70 15.65
N LEU A 551 -23.80 -2.07 16.16
CA LEU A 551 -24.97 -1.72 15.40
C LEU A 551 -24.98 -0.21 15.19
N SER A 552 -25.22 0.23 13.97
CA SER A 552 -25.40 1.62 13.61
C SER A 552 -26.65 1.82 12.78
N VAL A 553 -27.27 2.98 12.91
CA VAL A 553 -28.40 3.39 12.08
C VAL A 553 -27.88 4.08 10.84
N ILE A 554 -28.44 3.73 9.69
CA ILE A 554 -28.18 4.37 8.41
C ILE A 554 -29.48 4.98 7.93
N VAL A 555 -29.52 6.30 7.85
CA VAL A 555 -30.67 7.03 7.36
C VAL A 555 -30.59 7.11 5.83
N HIS A 556 -31.62 6.57 5.15
CA HIS A 556 -31.77 6.60 3.70
C HIS A 556 -32.71 7.72 3.26
N ASP A 557 -33.78 7.96 4.01
CA ASP A 557 -34.71 9.06 3.77
C ASP A 557 -35.07 9.74 5.08
N SER A 558 -34.66 11.00 5.21
CA SER A 558 -34.91 11.79 6.41
C SER A 558 -36.38 12.20 6.57
N ALA A 559 -37.15 12.21 5.49
CA ALA A 559 -38.58 12.55 5.53
C ALA A 559 -39.42 11.42 6.13
N ASP A 560 -38.97 10.18 6.05
CA ASP A 560 -39.64 8.99 6.57
C ASP A 560 -39.23 8.69 8.02
N ILE A 561 -38.26 9.41 8.60
CA ILE A 561 -37.87 9.23 10.00
C ILE A 561 -38.97 9.69 10.96
N THR A 562 -39.54 8.76 11.69
CA THR A 562 -40.68 8.97 12.55
C THR A 562 -40.38 9.64 13.88
N GLY A 563 -39.09 9.70 14.32
CA GLY A 563 -38.70 10.13 15.65
C GLY A 563 -39.07 9.14 16.77
N HIS A 564 -39.49 7.95 16.43
CA HIS A 564 -39.80 6.86 17.38
C HIS A 564 -38.51 6.25 17.97
N VAL A 565 -38.67 5.57 19.11
CA VAL A 565 -37.64 4.75 19.74
C VAL A 565 -37.80 3.31 19.25
N TYR A 566 -36.73 2.75 18.73
CA TYR A 566 -36.68 1.39 18.23
C TYR A 566 -35.89 0.48 19.16
N LYS A 567 -36.26 -0.81 19.14
CA LYS A 567 -35.61 -1.86 19.90
C LYS A 567 -35.18 -3.00 19.02
N VAL A 568 -33.90 -3.33 19.01
CA VAL A 568 -33.33 -4.55 18.44
C VAL A 568 -33.16 -5.56 19.54
N ARG A 569 -33.70 -6.79 19.34
CA ARG A 569 -33.52 -7.91 20.27
C ARG A 569 -32.98 -9.11 19.52
N PHE A 570 -31.79 -9.55 19.92
CA PHE A 570 -31.19 -10.77 19.36
C PHE A 570 -31.93 -12.00 19.86
N LEU A 571 -32.19 -12.90 18.94
CA LEU A 571 -32.87 -14.19 19.18
C LEU A 571 -31.79 -15.25 19.44
N GLN A 572 -32.23 -16.43 19.89
CA GLN A 572 -31.35 -17.59 19.97
C GLN A 572 -30.85 -17.91 18.57
N TYR A 573 -29.52 -18.06 18.41
CA TYR A 573 -28.96 -18.37 17.11
C TYR A 573 -29.35 -19.79 16.69
N GLN A 574 -29.49 -20.02 15.41
CA GLN A 574 -29.73 -21.32 14.82
C GLN A 574 -28.42 -21.82 14.17
N ALA A 575 -28.12 -23.08 14.35
CA ALA A 575 -27.06 -23.72 13.56
C ALA A 575 -27.68 -24.24 12.27
N THR A 576 -27.09 -23.88 11.14
CA THR A 576 -27.46 -24.48 9.85
C THR A 576 -26.30 -25.33 9.33
N SER A 577 -26.62 -26.36 8.53
CA SER A 577 -25.65 -27.17 7.83
C SER A 577 -25.68 -26.81 6.36
N ASP A 578 -24.53 -26.59 5.78
CA ASP A 578 -24.39 -26.62 4.34
C ASP A 578 -24.39 -28.09 3.89
N THR A 579 -25.31 -28.44 2.97
CA THR A 579 -25.42 -29.80 2.44
C THR A 579 -24.24 -30.21 1.55
N THR A 580 -23.45 -29.27 1.10
CA THR A 580 -22.25 -29.48 0.27
C THR A 580 -20.98 -29.56 1.09
N HIS A 581 -20.96 -28.97 2.28
CA HIS A 581 -19.82 -28.94 3.18
C HIS A 581 -20.25 -29.41 4.57
N THR A 582 -19.54 -30.29 5.20
CA THR A 582 -19.82 -30.86 6.53
C THR A 582 -19.61 -29.85 7.68
N TYR A 583 -19.96 -28.58 7.49
CA TYR A 583 -19.76 -27.54 8.49
C TYR A 583 -21.08 -27.00 9.02
N TYR A 584 -21.11 -26.74 10.34
CA TYR A 584 -22.19 -26.03 11.00
C TYR A 584 -21.73 -24.64 11.35
N PHE A 585 -22.49 -23.61 11.03
CA PHE A 585 -22.21 -22.23 11.36
C PHE A 585 -23.39 -21.55 12.05
N PRO A 586 -23.15 -20.63 12.98
CA PRO A 586 -24.22 -19.92 13.66
C PRO A 586 -24.84 -18.87 12.72
N ILE A 587 -26.17 -18.83 12.72
CA ILE A 587 -26.95 -17.76 12.13
C ILE A 587 -27.43 -16.87 13.27
N TYR A 588 -27.02 -15.61 13.25
CA TYR A 588 -27.54 -14.62 14.20
C TYR A 588 -28.77 -13.96 13.61
N SER A 589 -29.82 -13.86 14.39
CA SER A 589 -31.03 -13.16 13.97
C SER A 589 -31.51 -12.21 15.06
N TYR A 590 -32.22 -11.16 14.64
CA TYR A 590 -32.85 -10.22 15.54
C TYR A 590 -34.22 -9.78 15.09
N THR A 591 -35.02 -9.31 16.04
CA THR A 591 -36.28 -8.66 15.82
C THR A 591 -36.11 -7.16 16.04
N LEU A 592 -36.57 -6.36 15.07
CA LEU A 592 -36.66 -4.90 15.19
C LEU A 592 -38.11 -4.52 15.48
N THR A 593 -38.32 -3.83 16.59
CA THR A 593 -39.62 -3.39 17.03
C THR A 593 -39.66 -1.89 17.23
N ASP A 594 -40.64 -1.19 16.71
CA ASP A 594 -40.98 0.15 17.08
C ASP A 594 -41.55 0.15 18.51
N SER A 595 -40.88 0.77 19.45
CA SER A 595 -41.27 0.78 20.86
C SER A 595 -42.46 1.72 21.14
N ASN A 596 -42.75 2.65 20.26
CA ASN A 596 -43.85 3.59 20.42
C ASN A 596 -45.21 3.00 19.96
N THR A 597 -45.17 2.25 18.86
CA THR A 597 -46.37 1.61 18.30
C THR A 597 -46.54 0.14 18.71
N GLY A 598 -45.44 -0.52 19.11
CA GLY A 598 -45.42 -1.96 19.37
C GLY A 598 -45.30 -2.79 18.10
N SER A 599 -45.17 -2.17 16.92
CA SER A 599 -45.10 -2.87 15.63
C SER A 599 -43.76 -3.56 15.46
N VAL A 600 -43.76 -4.80 14.98
CA VAL A 600 -42.59 -5.52 14.57
C VAL A 600 -42.27 -5.17 13.11
N LEU A 601 -41.16 -4.50 12.86
CA LEU A 601 -40.76 -4.04 11.53
C LEU A 601 -39.90 -5.08 10.81
N LEU A 602 -39.02 -5.78 11.56
CA LEU A 602 -38.28 -6.94 11.08
C LEU A 602 -38.44 -8.06 12.08
N ASP A 603 -38.98 -9.22 11.63
CA ASP A 603 -39.11 -10.40 12.46
C ASP A 603 -38.05 -11.42 12.06
N SER A 604 -37.24 -11.85 13.03
CA SER A 604 -36.21 -12.88 12.86
C SER A 604 -35.27 -12.60 11.69
N TYR A 605 -34.93 -11.32 11.47
CA TYR A 605 -34.01 -10.95 10.40
C TYR A 605 -32.61 -11.52 10.67
N SER A 606 -32.13 -12.31 9.71
CA SER A 606 -30.86 -13.07 9.85
C SER A 606 -29.68 -12.31 9.30
N ILE A 607 -28.69 -12.06 10.15
CA ILE A 607 -27.36 -11.58 9.75
C ILE A 607 -26.47 -12.79 9.53
N ILE A 608 -26.34 -13.18 8.26
CA ILE A 608 -25.46 -14.27 7.86
C ILE A 608 -24.41 -13.68 6.96
N LYS A 609 -23.16 -14.05 7.20
CA LYS A 609 -22.20 -13.94 6.10
C LYS A 609 -21.36 -15.18 6.02
N GLY A 610 -21.18 -15.60 4.78
CA GLY A 610 -20.76 -16.92 4.38
C GLY A 610 -19.37 -17.33 4.88
N TYR A 611 -19.18 -18.63 4.82
CA TYR A 611 -17.85 -19.22 4.86
C TYR A 611 -17.32 -19.33 3.43
N GLU A 612 -16.07 -18.96 3.20
CA GLU A 612 -15.37 -19.35 1.99
C GLU A 612 -15.01 -20.83 2.01
N GLU A 613 -14.73 -21.42 0.85
CA GLU A 613 -14.39 -22.86 0.68
C GLU A 613 -13.29 -23.38 1.62
N ASN A 614 -12.47 -22.48 2.19
CA ASN A 614 -11.37 -22.82 3.11
C ASN A 614 -11.75 -22.70 4.60
N GLY A 615 -13.01 -22.53 4.96
CA GLY A 615 -13.46 -22.43 6.35
C GLY A 615 -13.15 -21.10 7.03
N THR A 616 -12.89 -20.04 6.27
CA THR A 616 -12.70 -18.68 6.77
C THR A 616 -14.07 -18.04 7.04
N GLN A 617 -14.31 -17.59 8.26
CA GLN A 617 -15.50 -16.82 8.59
C GLN A 617 -15.29 -15.36 8.17
N LEU A 618 -16.12 -14.86 7.26
CA LEU A 618 -16.09 -13.46 6.84
C LEU A 618 -16.60 -12.55 7.98
N ALA A 619 -16.03 -11.35 8.06
CA ALA A 619 -16.52 -10.32 8.98
C ALA A 619 -18.00 -10.03 8.72
N ILE A 620 -18.78 -9.80 9.79
CA ILE A 620 -20.15 -9.36 9.65
C ILE A 620 -20.12 -7.89 9.22
N ASP A 621 -20.63 -7.62 8.04
CA ASP A 621 -20.95 -6.28 7.55
C ASP A 621 -22.25 -6.39 6.75
N ASP A 622 -23.36 -6.35 7.47
CA ASP A 622 -24.70 -6.60 6.93
C ASP A 622 -25.63 -5.42 7.16
N TYR A 623 -26.49 -5.19 6.18
CA TYR A 623 -27.47 -4.12 6.20
C TYR A 623 -28.88 -4.73 6.19
N SER A 624 -29.71 -4.30 7.12
CA SER A 624 -31.12 -4.67 7.10
C SER A 624 -31.83 -4.07 5.88
N PRO A 625 -33.03 -4.58 5.52
CA PRO A 625 -33.96 -3.84 4.68
C PRO A 625 -34.22 -2.43 5.24
N ILE A 626 -34.55 -1.49 4.36
CA ILE A 626 -34.95 -0.15 4.75
C ILE A 626 -36.33 -0.21 5.37
N VAL A 627 -36.49 0.33 6.57
CA VAL A 627 -37.77 0.47 7.31
C VAL A 627 -37.82 1.88 7.92
N ASP A 628 -38.96 2.55 7.83
CA ASP A 628 -39.17 3.92 8.38
C ASP A 628 -38.01 4.89 8.01
N GLY A 629 -37.53 4.80 6.76
CA GLY A 629 -36.47 5.66 6.21
C GLY A 629 -35.03 5.33 6.62
N PHE A 630 -34.81 4.24 7.39
CA PHE A 630 -33.47 3.82 7.83
C PHE A 630 -33.23 2.32 7.65
N SER A 631 -31.98 1.90 7.68
CA SER A 631 -31.56 0.51 7.85
C SER A 631 -30.63 0.39 9.06
N ILE A 632 -30.44 -0.83 9.54
CA ILE A 632 -29.47 -1.15 10.58
C ILE A 632 -28.25 -1.80 9.90
N GLN A 633 -27.09 -1.20 10.09
CA GLN A 633 -25.83 -1.85 9.79
C GLN A 633 -25.36 -2.63 11.01
N ALA A 634 -25.09 -3.91 10.82
CA ALA A 634 -24.45 -4.75 11.81
C ALA A 634 -23.00 -5.02 11.37
N ARG A 635 -22.01 -4.59 12.17
CA ARG A 635 -20.59 -4.70 11.85
C ARG A 635 -19.79 -5.25 13.03
N THR A 636 -18.86 -6.18 12.75
CA THR A 636 -17.86 -6.56 13.75
C THR A 636 -16.73 -5.51 13.79
N VAL A 637 -16.44 -5.01 14.98
CA VAL A 637 -15.35 -4.03 15.19
C VAL A 637 -14.01 -4.74 15.14
N ASN A 638 -13.08 -4.14 14.41
CA ASN A 638 -11.66 -4.50 14.38
C ASN A 638 -11.26 -5.75 13.61
N ASP A 639 -11.95 -6.16 12.52
CA ASP A 639 -11.14 -6.81 11.51
C ASP A 639 -11.85 -7.13 10.21
N THR A 640 -11.16 -6.86 9.14
CA THR A 640 -11.54 -7.25 7.78
C THR A 640 -11.32 -8.73 7.52
N ASP A 641 -10.66 -9.47 8.43
CA ASP A 641 -10.29 -10.86 8.25
C ASP A 641 -10.52 -11.69 9.53
N ILE A 642 -11.69 -12.30 9.66
CA ILE A 642 -11.85 -13.42 10.58
C ILE A 642 -11.35 -14.68 9.86
N SER A 643 -10.06 -14.72 9.57
CA SER A 643 -9.41 -15.93 9.08
C SER A 643 -9.22 -16.93 10.21
N LEU A 644 -9.03 -18.20 9.86
CA LEU A 644 -8.61 -19.23 10.84
C LEU A 644 -7.35 -18.86 11.65
N SER A 645 -6.57 -17.86 11.17
CA SER A 645 -5.43 -17.29 11.87
C SER A 645 -5.83 -16.46 13.11
N HIS A 646 -7.05 -15.91 13.18
CA HIS A 646 -7.55 -15.17 14.35
C HIS A 646 -7.63 -16.01 15.60
N PHE A 647 -8.00 -17.27 15.49
CA PHE A 647 -8.00 -18.19 16.62
C PHE A 647 -6.59 -18.56 17.11
N ARG A 648 -5.55 -18.25 16.34
CA ARG A 648 -4.15 -18.45 16.76
C ARG A 648 -3.65 -17.40 17.75
N ASN A 649 -4.40 -16.34 17.95
CA ASN A 649 -3.98 -15.23 18.80
C ASN A 649 -4.68 -15.20 20.18
N ASP A 650 -5.60 -16.12 20.45
CA ASP A 650 -6.02 -16.37 21.82
C ASP A 650 -4.84 -16.92 22.60
N SER A 651 -4.70 -16.50 23.84
CA SER A 651 -3.60 -16.95 24.72
C SER A 651 -4.15 -17.77 25.87
N VAL A 652 -3.33 -18.67 26.40
CA VAL A 652 -3.60 -19.37 27.65
C VAL A 652 -2.49 -19.03 28.64
N HIS A 653 -2.85 -18.47 29.77
CA HIS A 653 -1.92 -18.07 30.83
C HIS A 653 -2.09 -18.95 32.07
N VAL A 654 -1.00 -19.44 32.65
CA VAL A 654 -0.98 -20.16 33.93
C VAL A 654 -0.88 -19.14 35.05
N ILE A 655 -1.97 -18.92 35.80
CA ILE A 655 -2.02 -17.95 36.87
C ILE A 655 -1.80 -18.55 38.28
N ALA A 656 -1.93 -19.86 38.41
CA ALA A 656 -1.57 -20.62 39.60
C ALA A 656 -1.18 -22.04 39.21
N GLY A 657 -0.19 -22.57 39.96
CA GLY A 657 0.35 -23.91 39.73
C GLY A 657 1.77 -23.92 39.15
N SER A 658 2.26 -25.08 38.82
CA SER A 658 3.64 -25.30 38.35
C SER A 658 3.77 -25.72 36.91
N TYR A 659 2.66 -25.80 36.18
CA TYR A 659 2.70 -26.23 34.77
C TYR A 659 3.37 -25.17 33.89
N PRO A 660 4.37 -25.52 33.06
CA PRO A 660 5.08 -24.55 32.23
C PRO A 660 4.18 -23.99 31.13
N GLU A 661 3.94 -22.68 31.13
CA GLU A 661 3.05 -22.00 30.18
C GLU A 661 3.51 -22.19 28.72
N ASN A 662 4.81 -22.17 28.46
CA ASN A 662 5.38 -22.41 27.12
C ASN A 662 5.14 -23.82 26.56
N GLN A 663 4.56 -24.73 27.35
CA GLN A 663 4.14 -26.06 26.91
C GLN A 663 2.65 -26.16 26.57
N ILE A 664 1.95 -25.04 26.63
CA ILE A 664 0.54 -24.90 26.24
C ILE A 664 0.50 -24.19 24.89
N THR A 665 -0.20 -24.78 23.94
CA THR A 665 -0.37 -24.19 22.61
C THR A 665 -1.83 -24.21 22.23
N LEU A 666 -2.34 -23.06 21.82
CA LEU A 666 -3.64 -23.00 21.13
C LEU A 666 -3.47 -23.47 19.70
N TRP A 667 -4.20 -24.48 19.36
CA TRP A 667 -4.30 -24.98 17.99
C TRP A 667 -5.56 -24.44 17.33
N SER A 668 -5.42 -24.08 16.05
CA SER A 668 -6.53 -23.56 15.25
C SER A 668 -7.79 -24.42 15.38
N PRO A 669 -8.98 -23.79 15.23
CA PRO A 669 -10.24 -24.50 15.37
C PRO A 669 -10.23 -25.75 14.50
N TYR A 670 -10.84 -26.76 15.00
CA TYR A 670 -11.09 -27.97 14.23
C TYR A 670 -12.10 -27.59 13.15
N THR A 671 -11.81 -27.78 11.89
CA THR A 671 -12.71 -27.50 10.76
C THR A 671 -14.00 -28.33 10.74
N ARG A 672 -14.23 -29.13 11.78
CA ARG A 672 -15.47 -29.86 12.07
C ARG A 672 -15.93 -29.44 13.45
N THR A 673 -16.41 -28.18 13.58
CA THR A 673 -16.83 -27.64 14.87
C THR A 673 -18.20 -28.11 15.22
N TRP A 674 -18.30 -28.99 16.20
CA TRP A 674 -19.56 -29.34 16.86
C TRP A 674 -19.97 -28.29 17.88
N TRP A 675 -19.07 -27.30 18.20
CA TRP A 675 -19.34 -26.24 19.18
C TRP A 675 -18.95 -24.88 18.64
N ALA A 676 -19.75 -23.88 19.01
CA ALA A 676 -19.50 -22.50 18.66
C ALA A 676 -18.37 -21.91 19.53
N TYR A 677 -17.59 -21.00 18.93
CA TYR A 677 -16.62 -20.19 19.64
C TYR A 677 -17.35 -19.20 20.57
N ARG A 678 -16.98 -19.17 21.84
CA ARG A 678 -17.65 -18.31 22.84
C ARG A 678 -17.02 -16.92 22.99
N GLY A 679 -15.74 -16.77 22.73
CA GLY A 679 -15.03 -15.47 22.76
C GLY A 679 -15.02 -14.80 24.15
N SER A 680 -15.03 -15.57 25.23
CA SER A 680 -15.00 -15.05 26.60
C SER A 680 -13.73 -15.46 27.34
N HIS A 681 -13.37 -14.69 28.40
CA HIS A 681 -12.30 -15.09 29.33
C HIS A 681 -12.77 -16.29 30.14
N VAL A 682 -12.03 -17.39 30.05
CA VAL A 682 -12.43 -18.60 30.75
C VAL A 682 -11.31 -19.07 31.67
N ARG A 683 -11.65 -19.27 32.95
CA ARG A 683 -10.78 -19.83 33.95
C ARG A 683 -10.95 -21.36 33.97
N LEU A 684 -9.90 -22.10 33.70
CA LEU A 684 -9.84 -23.56 33.78
C LEU A 684 -9.23 -23.94 35.11
N GLU A 685 -10.02 -24.44 36.01
CA GLU A 685 -9.55 -24.90 37.33
C GLU A 685 -9.34 -26.44 37.31
N TRP A 686 -8.13 -26.88 37.55
CA TRP A 686 -7.79 -28.29 37.59
C TRP A 686 -8.11 -28.87 38.99
N TYR A 687 -8.80 -29.97 39.06
CA TYR A 687 -9.16 -30.63 40.29
C TYR A 687 -9.31 -32.15 40.17
N THR A 688 -9.26 -32.85 41.29
CA THR A 688 -9.55 -34.29 41.34
C THR A 688 -11.04 -34.51 41.48
N LYS A 689 -11.61 -35.31 40.59
CA LYS A 689 -13.02 -35.69 40.60
C LYS A 689 -13.34 -36.65 41.78
N SER A 690 -14.56 -36.57 42.34
CA SER A 690 -15.02 -37.58 43.30
C SER A 690 -15.07 -38.95 42.65
N GLY A 691 -14.24 -39.87 43.11
CA GLY A 691 -14.01 -41.15 42.46
C GLY A 691 -12.67 -41.33 41.77
N GLY A 692 -11.84 -40.30 41.80
CA GLY A 692 -10.46 -40.29 41.25
C GLY A 692 -10.39 -39.77 39.81
N GLY A 693 -9.21 -39.35 39.44
CA GLY A 693 -8.90 -38.81 38.12
C GLY A 693 -8.93 -37.28 38.07
N LEU A 694 -8.02 -36.73 37.28
CA LEU A 694 -7.83 -35.30 37.08
C LEU A 694 -8.82 -34.76 36.02
N THR A 695 -9.45 -33.64 36.30
CA THR A 695 -10.42 -32.99 35.38
C THR A 695 -10.30 -31.47 35.49
N ILE A 696 -11.06 -30.74 34.70
CA ILE A 696 -11.15 -29.28 34.74
C ILE A 696 -12.57 -28.82 35.06
N ARG A 697 -12.66 -27.64 35.66
CA ARG A 697 -13.89 -26.85 35.77
C ARG A 697 -13.71 -25.54 35.00
N PRO A 698 -14.22 -25.44 33.80
CA PRO A 698 -14.21 -24.19 33.08
C PRO A 698 -15.26 -23.24 33.61
N VAL A 699 -14.82 -22.07 34.13
CA VAL A 699 -15.67 -20.98 34.59
C VAL A 699 -15.53 -19.82 33.63
N ASP A 700 -16.60 -19.47 32.98
CA ASP A 700 -16.65 -18.28 32.14
C ASP A 700 -16.65 -17.04 33.05
N MET A 701 -15.62 -16.22 32.91
CA MET A 701 -15.43 -15.07 33.79
C MET A 701 -16.29 -13.87 33.36
N ASP A 702 -16.65 -13.79 32.11
CA ASP A 702 -17.45 -12.70 31.55
C ASP A 702 -18.95 -12.95 31.75
N TYR A 703 -19.36 -14.22 31.74
CA TYR A 703 -20.77 -14.64 31.87
C TYR A 703 -21.11 -15.16 33.27
N GLY A 704 -20.10 -15.51 34.07
CA GLY A 704 -20.31 -15.99 35.45
C GLY A 704 -20.84 -17.41 35.52
N ASP A 705 -20.86 -18.18 34.46
CA ASP A 705 -21.40 -19.54 34.39
C ASP A 705 -20.29 -20.60 34.24
N THR A 706 -20.63 -21.86 34.53
CA THR A 706 -19.73 -22.99 34.35
C THR A 706 -20.08 -23.73 33.04
N ILE A 707 -19.06 -23.94 32.20
CA ILE A 707 -19.23 -24.66 30.94
C ILE A 707 -19.22 -26.16 31.21
N SER A 708 -20.28 -26.84 30.78
CA SER A 708 -20.49 -28.26 31.02
C SER A 708 -19.63 -29.14 30.14
N TYR A 709 -19.23 -30.32 30.64
CA TYR A 709 -18.68 -31.40 29.84
C TYR A 709 -19.69 -31.85 28.78
N LYS A 710 -19.22 -31.99 27.54
CA LYS A 710 -19.99 -32.55 26.42
C LYS A 710 -19.06 -33.29 25.47
N PRO A 711 -19.35 -34.53 25.08
CA PRO A 711 -18.57 -35.21 24.06
C PRO A 711 -18.80 -34.58 22.67
N TYR A 712 -17.75 -34.43 21.90
CA TYR A 712 -17.76 -33.71 20.60
C TYR A 712 -18.50 -34.44 19.47
N ASN A 713 -18.96 -35.68 19.67
CA ASN A 713 -19.70 -36.48 18.69
C ASN A 713 -21.23 -36.43 18.85
N MET A 714 -21.74 -35.50 19.66
CA MET A 714 -23.21 -35.35 19.82
C MET A 714 -23.78 -34.53 18.67
N THR A 715 -25.00 -34.92 18.23
CA THR A 715 -25.79 -34.12 17.30
C THR A 715 -26.04 -32.73 17.91
N LEU A 716 -25.73 -31.66 17.14
CA LEU A 716 -25.95 -30.29 17.61
C LEU A 716 -27.39 -30.02 17.93
N ASN A 717 -27.63 -29.67 19.18
CA ASN A 717 -28.85 -29.03 19.66
C ASN A 717 -28.42 -27.58 20.06
N PRO A 718 -29.26 -26.55 19.81
CA PRO A 718 -28.98 -25.18 20.24
C PRO A 718 -28.53 -25.05 21.70
N ASP A 719 -29.10 -25.87 22.61
CA ASP A 719 -28.74 -25.89 24.03
C ASP A 719 -27.37 -26.50 24.31
N SER A 720 -26.70 -27.06 23.30
CA SER A 720 -25.40 -27.72 23.44
C SER A 720 -24.25 -27.00 22.69
N ALA A 721 -24.45 -25.75 22.29
CA ALA A 721 -23.50 -24.96 21.49
C ALA A 721 -22.14 -24.77 22.16
N PHE A 722 -22.09 -24.80 23.48
CA PHE A 722 -20.85 -24.65 24.24
C PHE A 722 -20.56 -25.90 25.07
N GLY A 723 -19.33 -26.33 25.05
CA GLY A 723 -18.90 -27.50 25.80
C GLY A 723 -17.39 -27.65 25.86
N TRP A 724 -16.94 -28.64 26.63
CA TRP A 724 -15.54 -29.03 26.68
C TRP A 724 -15.40 -30.55 26.83
N CYS A 725 -14.27 -31.09 26.42
CA CYS A 725 -13.85 -32.49 26.73
C CYS A 725 -12.34 -32.64 26.55
N PHE A 726 -11.76 -33.65 27.16
CA PHE A 726 -10.43 -34.13 26.80
C PHE A 726 -10.50 -35.00 25.56
N SER A 727 -9.47 -34.89 24.72
CA SER A 727 -9.39 -35.65 23.48
C SER A 727 -7.98 -36.08 23.12
N GLN A 728 -7.89 -37.21 22.45
CA GLN A 728 -6.72 -37.72 21.75
C GLN A 728 -6.73 -37.28 20.28
N THR A 729 -5.64 -37.49 19.55
CA THR A 729 -5.59 -37.29 18.10
C THR A 729 -6.61 -38.16 17.37
N SER A 730 -6.95 -39.32 17.90
CA SER A 730 -8.05 -40.21 17.46
C SER A 730 -8.58 -40.95 18.69
N GLY A 731 -9.82 -40.79 19.08
CA GLY A 731 -10.36 -41.51 20.21
C GLY A 731 -11.62 -40.94 20.79
N VAL A 732 -12.22 -41.66 21.76
CA VAL A 732 -13.48 -41.28 22.43
C VAL A 732 -13.20 -40.12 23.38
N PRO A 733 -14.02 -39.02 23.36
CA PRO A 733 -13.94 -37.90 24.31
C PRO A 733 -14.08 -38.37 25.77
N SER A 734 -13.46 -37.62 26.69
CA SER A 734 -13.50 -37.92 28.12
C SER A 734 -13.66 -36.61 28.93
N ASP A 735 -14.31 -36.72 30.09
CA ASP A 735 -14.37 -35.70 31.12
C ASP A 735 -13.28 -35.85 32.18
N THR A 736 -12.42 -36.85 32.00
CA THR A 736 -11.29 -37.14 32.90
C THR A 736 -10.02 -37.29 32.06
N LEU A 737 -8.95 -36.65 32.50
CA LEU A 737 -7.66 -36.64 31.80
C LEU A 737 -7.04 -38.05 31.82
N ARG A 738 -6.80 -38.62 30.68
CA ARG A 738 -6.13 -39.89 30.47
C ARG A 738 -4.67 -39.67 30.03
N SER A 739 -3.82 -40.67 30.27
CA SER A 739 -2.42 -40.61 29.83
C SER A 739 -2.23 -40.45 28.31
N THR A 740 -3.30 -40.69 27.55
CA THR A 740 -3.31 -40.59 26.07
C THR A 740 -3.89 -39.24 25.55
N ASP A 741 -4.47 -38.42 26.40
CA ASP A 741 -5.07 -37.17 26.00
C ASP A 741 -4.00 -36.07 25.74
N LEU A 742 -4.14 -35.35 24.65
CA LEU A 742 -3.24 -34.30 24.22
C LEU A 742 -3.91 -32.92 24.13
N PHE A 743 -5.25 -32.91 24.16
CA PHE A 743 -6.04 -31.72 23.91
C PHE A 743 -7.16 -31.55 24.93
N ILE A 744 -7.38 -30.31 25.33
CA ILE A 744 -8.66 -29.85 25.85
C ILE A 744 -9.42 -29.31 24.63
N MET A 745 -10.50 -29.92 24.27
CA MET A 745 -11.46 -29.36 23.30
C MET A 745 -12.37 -28.44 24.10
N PHE A 746 -12.46 -27.17 23.69
CA PHE A 746 -13.14 -26.19 24.47
C PHE A 746 -13.81 -25.13 23.57
N CYS A 747 -15.14 -25.04 23.58
CA CYS A 747 -15.91 -24.05 22.85
C CYS A 747 -15.39 -23.76 21.43
N GLY A 748 -15.18 -24.82 20.63
CA GLY A 748 -14.68 -24.69 19.26
C GLY A 748 -13.15 -24.53 19.11
N GLN A 749 -12.41 -24.50 20.20
CA GLN A 749 -10.95 -24.40 20.21
C GLN A 749 -10.30 -25.69 20.68
N ARG A 750 -8.99 -25.84 20.38
CA ARG A 750 -8.15 -26.91 20.90
C ARG A 750 -6.96 -26.32 21.67
N ILE A 751 -6.92 -26.61 22.96
CA ILE A 751 -5.77 -26.32 23.82
C ILE A 751 -4.90 -27.58 23.86
N ARG A 752 -3.74 -27.54 23.23
CA ARG A 752 -2.75 -28.62 23.28
C ARG A 752 -1.81 -28.39 24.47
N PHE A 753 -1.54 -29.46 25.21
CA PHE A 753 -0.52 -29.44 26.25
C PHE A 753 0.50 -30.58 26.04
N SER A 754 1.74 -30.33 26.49
CA SER A 754 2.85 -31.25 26.25
C SER A 754 2.82 -32.42 27.22
N ARG A 755 3.26 -33.60 26.74
CA ARG A 755 3.50 -34.79 27.56
C ARG A 755 4.93 -34.91 28.06
N SER A 756 5.84 -34.09 27.58
CA SER A 756 7.24 -34.09 27.98
C SER A 756 7.47 -33.47 29.36
N VAL A 757 6.43 -32.92 29.96
CA VAL A 757 6.42 -32.37 31.32
C VAL A 757 5.36 -33.12 32.17
N PRO A 758 5.46 -33.06 33.51
CA PRO A 758 4.43 -33.63 34.37
C PRO A 758 3.05 -33.08 34.03
N PRO A 759 1.95 -33.85 34.16
CA PRO A 759 0.60 -33.35 33.93
C PRO A 759 0.27 -32.23 34.89
N PRO A 760 -0.73 -31.36 34.56
CA PRO A 760 -1.26 -30.40 35.51
C PRO A 760 -1.68 -31.06 36.84
N GLU A 761 -1.58 -30.35 37.95
CA GLU A 761 -1.92 -30.85 39.27
C GLU A 761 -3.26 -30.25 39.76
N PRO A 762 -3.94 -30.89 40.71
CA PRO A 762 -5.09 -30.29 41.37
C PRO A 762 -4.74 -28.96 42.03
N GLY A 763 -5.43 -27.89 41.64
CA GLY A 763 -5.14 -26.53 42.11
C GLY A 763 -4.46 -25.65 41.05
N ASP A 764 -4.01 -26.22 39.94
CA ASP A 764 -3.57 -25.41 38.79
C ASP A 764 -4.74 -24.62 38.24
N ILE A 765 -4.49 -23.36 37.86
CA ILE A 765 -5.48 -22.48 37.25
C ILE A 765 -4.89 -21.88 35.98
N TRP A 766 -5.57 -22.09 34.86
CA TRP A 766 -5.24 -21.49 33.59
C TRP A 766 -6.33 -20.49 33.19
N ILE A 767 -5.97 -19.39 32.55
CA ILE A 767 -6.93 -18.44 31.93
C ILE A 767 -6.76 -18.50 30.43
N VAL A 768 -7.85 -18.76 29.74
CA VAL A 768 -7.97 -18.54 28.29
C VAL A 768 -8.38 -17.08 28.07
N VAL A 769 -7.53 -16.32 27.41
CA VAL A 769 -7.77 -14.92 27.05
C VAL A 769 -8.08 -14.88 25.56
N PRO A 770 -9.34 -14.60 25.18
CA PRO A 770 -9.71 -14.49 23.77
C PRO A 770 -9.16 -13.21 23.18
N LYS A 771 -8.90 -13.22 21.88
CA LYS A 771 -8.87 -11.97 21.12
C LYS A 771 -10.26 -11.33 21.21
N PRO A 772 -10.36 -9.98 21.16
CA PRO A 772 -11.64 -9.31 21.39
C PRO A 772 -12.63 -9.56 20.23
N TRP A 773 -13.28 -10.70 20.27
CA TRP A 773 -14.43 -11.02 19.43
C TRP A 773 -15.48 -11.79 20.24
N ALA A 774 -16.60 -11.14 20.47
CA ALA A 774 -17.75 -11.76 21.13
C ALA A 774 -18.99 -11.59 20.22
N PRO A 775 -19.59 -12.67 19.73
CA PRO A 775 -20.80 -12.58 18.91
C PRO A 775 -21.99 -12.09 19.75
N PRO A 776 -23.04 -11.53 19.11
CA PRO A 776 -24.30 -11.25 19.77
C PRO A 776 -24.99 -12.54 20.19
N ILE A 777 -25.54 -12.55 21.39
CA ILE A 777 -26.26 -13.72 21.91
C ILE A 777 -27.75 -13.42 22.15
N ALA A 778 -28.54 -14.49 22.30
CA ALA A 778 -29.96 -14.40 22.64
C ALA A 778 -30.16 -13.56 23.90
N GLY A 779 -31.07 -12.58 23.81
CA GLY A 779 -31.37 -11.67 24.90
C GLY A 779 -30.57 -10.36 24.89
N ASN A 780 -29.56 -10.18 24.00
CA ASN A 780 -28.99 -8.85 23.80
C ASN A 780 -30.07 -7.89 23.26
N ILE A 781 -30.19 -6.75 23.93
CA ILE A 781 -31.15 -5.71 23.58
C ILE A 781 -30.41 -4.41 23.35
N TYR A 782 -30.72 -3.78 22.23
CA TYR A 782 -30.25 -2.47 21.85
C TYR A 782 -31.44 -1.53 21.69
N ARG A 783 -31.26 -0.25 22.01
CA ARG A 783 -32.25 0.79 21.77
C ARG A 783 -31.61 1.97 21.08
N PHE A 784 -32.38 2.60 20.21
CA PHE A 784 -31.96 3.81 19.51
C PHE A 784 -33.19 4.62 19.09
N GLN A 785 -32.93 5.87 18.84
CA GLN A 785 -33.85 6.75 18.15
C GLN A 785 -33.07 7.30 16.96
N PRO A 786 -33.53 7.05 15.72
CA PRO A 786 -32.86 7.60 14.55
C PRO A 786 -32.86 9.14 14.67
N HIS A 787 -31.70 9.72 14.63
CA HIS A 787 -31.51 11.14 14.52
C HIS A 787 -30.80 11.39 13.19
N TYR A 788 -31.37 12.26 12.37
CA TYR A 788 -30.58 12.86 11.30
C TYR A 788 -30.19 14.27 11.75
N ALA A 789 -29.49 14.41 12.81
CA ALA A 789 -28.62 15.55 12.96
C ALA A 789 -27.43 15.25 12.02
N ILE A 790 -27.17 16.12 11.06
CA ILE A 790 -25.81 16.37 10.62
C ILE A 790 -25.03 16.33 11.92
N ALA A 791 -24.12 15.37 12.05
CA ALA A 791 -23.47 15.14 13.34
C ALA A 791 -22.64 16.38 13.68
N GLU A 792 -23.23 17.34 14.38
CA GLU A 792 -22.55 18.49 14.97
C GLU A 792 -21.37 18.04 15.85
N ASN A 793 -21.39 16.78 16.31
CA ASN A 793 -20.40 16.26 17.24
C ASN A 793 -19.08 15.78 16.63
N ASP A 794 -19.00 15.54 15.31
CA ASP A 794 -17.74 15.18 14.68
C ASP A 794 -17.05 16.38 13.99
N VAL A 795 -17.79 17.40 13.62
CA VAL A 795 -17.21 18.63 13.06
C VAL A 795 -16.55 19.45 14.17
N ASP A 796 -17.13 19.49 15.38
CA ASP A 796 -16.59 20.23 16.54
C ASP A 796 -15.25 19.67 17.07
N LYS A 797 -14.84 18.47 16.65
CA LYS A 797 -13.57 17.83 17.07
C LYS A 797 -12.48 17.92 16.01
N LYS A 798 -12.79 18.27 14.76
CA LYS A 798 -11.77 18.43 13.73
C LYS A 798 -11.23 19.87 13.76
N PRO A 799 -9.90 20.05 13.84
CA PRO A 799 -9.34 21.40 13.75
C PRO A 799 -9.64 21.97 12.35
N VAL A 800 -9.73 23.31 12.27
CA VAL A 800 -9.78 23.99 10.97
C VAL A 800 -8.56 23.53 10.15
N SER A 801 -8.79 23.02 8.96
CA SER A 801 -7.74 22.57 8.06
C SER A 801 -7.85 23.23 6.70
N PHE A 802 -6.72 23.35 5.98
CA PHE A 802 -6.68 23.91 4.64
C PHE A 802 -5.65 23.22 3.78
N GLN A 803 -6.05 22.79 2.58
CA GLN A 803 -5.20 22.13 1.59
C GLN A 803 -5.39 22.76 0.20
N ALA A 804 -4.39 22.62 -0.67
CA ALA A 804 -4.45 23.07 -2.06
C ALA A 804 -3.77 22.00 -2.92
N PHE A 805 -4.50 21.41 -3.86
CA PHE A 805 -4.03 20.30 -4.71
C PHE A 805 -4.75 20.28 -6.07
N PRO A 806 -4.18 19.68 -7.13
CA PRO A 806 -2.80 19.19 -7.19
C PRO A 806 -1.81 20.36 -7.09
N ASN A 807 -0.59 20.06 -6.66
CA ASN A 807 0.47 21.04 -6.58
C ASN A 807 1.85 20.36 -6.82
N PRO A 808 2.47 20.50 -8.00
CA PRO A 808 2.15 21.46 -9.08
C PRO A 808 0.82 21.19 -9.79
N ALA A 809 0.20 22.27 -10.32
CA ALA A 809 -1.05 22.21 -11.06
C ALA A 809 -0.84 22.71 -12.49
N LEU A 810 -1.46 22.05 -13.47
CA LEU A 810 -1.43 22.49 -14.88
C LEU A 810 -2.40 23.65 -15.17
N LYS A 811 -3.61 23.58 -14.64
CA LYS A 811 -4.65 24.59 -14.91
C LYS A 811 -5.50 24.92 -13.69
N ILE A 812 -5.82 23.94 -12.88
CA ILE A 812 -6.83 24.01 -11.82
C ILE A 812 -6.20 23.57 -10.51
N VAL A 813 -6.51 24.30 -9.45
CA VAL A 813 -6.12 23.96 -8.08
C VAL A 813 -7.37 23.86 -7.23
N THR A 814 -7.61 22.73 -6.64
CA THR A 814 -8.66 22.56 -5.64
C THR A 814 -8.18 23.08 -4.28
N LEU A 815 -8.98 23.93 -3.67
CA LEU A 815 -8.76 24.53 -2.36
C LEU A 815 -9.77 23.90 -1.40
N GLN A 816 -9.32 22.93 -0.61
CA GLN A 816 -10.17 22.21 0.34
C GLN A 816 -9.94 22.70 1.76
N PHE A 817 -11.03 22.93 2.51
CA PHE A 817 -10.94 23.32 3.91
C PHE A 817 -12.08 22.75 4.74
N THR A 818 -11.84 22.62 6.05
CA THR A 818 -12.82 22.12 7.03
C THR A 818 -13.07 23.19 8.07
N LEU A 819 -14.34 23.44 8.37
CA LEU A 819 -14.77 24.37 9.41
C LEU A 819 -15.52 23.61 10.50
N PRO A 820 -15.10 23.67 11.77
CA PRO A 820 -15.82 23.05 12.89
C PRO A 820 -17.09 23.80 13.29
N LYS A 821 -17.23 25.09 12.98
CA LYS A 821 -18.36 25.97 13.25
C LYS A 821 -18.47 27.05 12.19
N GLU A 822 -19.60 27.71 12.13
CA GLU A 822 -19.78 28.92 11.29
C GLU A 822 -18.69 29.94 11.60
N GLN A 823 -17.98 30.39 10.57
CA GLN A 823 -17.00 31.48 10.68
C GLN A 823 -16.73 32.11 9.33
N PHE A 824 -16.17 33.33 9.38
CA PHE A 824 -15.79 34.05 8.18
C PHE A 824 -14.58 33.39 7.55
N VAL A 825 -14.65 33.08 6.25
CA VAL A 825 -13.59 32.49 5.43
C VAL A 825 -13.12 33.49 4.40
N HIS A 826 -11.82 33.75 4.34
CA HIS A 826 -11.20 34.58 3.32
C HIS A 826 -10.07 33.81 2.62
N ILE A 827 -10.22 33.57 1.33
CA ILE A 827 -9.24 32.85 0.50
C ILE A 827 -8.75 33.78 -0.61
N THR A 828 -7.47 34.07 -0.65
CA THR A 828 -6.87 34.96 -1.63
C THR A 828 -5.60 34.39 -2.23
N ILE A 829 -5.45 34.51 -3.53
CA ILE A 829 -4.25 34.09 -4.29
C ILE A 829 -3.36 35.33 -4.49
N TYR A 830 -2.07 35.17 -4.21
CA TYR A 830 -1.02 36.17 -4.39
C TYR A 830 0.08 35.67 -5.33
N ASP A 831 0.69 36.58 -6.07
CA ASP A 831 1.93 36.29 -6.82
C ASP A 831 3.17 36.35 -5.90
N VAL A 832 4.33 36.00 -6.46
CA VAL A 832 5.62 36.02 -5.72
C VAL A 832 6.05 37.40 -5.22
N ALA A 833 5.48 38.48 -5.77
CA ALA A 833 5.70 39.85 -5.33
C ALA A 833 4.71 40.30 -4.24
N GLY A 834 3.80 39.42 -3.80
CA GLY A 834 2.80 39.68 -2.80
C GLY A 834 1.57 40.48 -3.33
N ARG A 835 1.39 40.60 -4.63
CA ARG A 835 0.26 41.26 -5.24
C ARG A 835 -0.92 40.29 -5.28
N CYS A 836 -2.11 40.77 -4.88
CA CYS A 836 -3.34 39.99 -4.99
C CYS A 836 -3.66 39.71 -6.46
N VAL A 837 -3.80 38.46 -6.79
CA VAL A 837 -4.16 37.94 -8.11
C VAL A 837 -5.68 37.75 -8.20
N LYS A 838 -6.27 37.06 -7.21
CA LYS A 838 -7.70 36.75 -7.18
C LYS A 838 -8.14 36.47 -5.74
N THR A 839 -9.32 36.96 -5.36
CA THR A 839 -10.03 36.52 -4.17
C THR A 839 -11.02 35.42 -4.59
N ILE A 840 -10.90 34.24 -3.99
CA ILE A 840 -11.75 33.09 -4.30
C ILE A 840 -13.00 33.12 -3.41
N GLN A 841 -12.84 33.46 -2.12
CA GLN A 841 -13.90 33.40 -1.12
C GLN A 841 -13.73 34.55 -0.14
N ALA A 842 -14.85 35.19 0.29
CA ALA A 842 -14.87 36.25 1.29
C ALA A 842 -16.28 36.39 1.91
N ASN A 843 -16.77 35.36 2.64
CA ASN A 843 -18.07 35.36 3.31
C ASN A 843 -18.09 34.41 4.52
N ASN A 844 -19.16 34.43 5.28
CA ASN A 844 -19.41 33.44 6.33
C ASN A 844 -19.82 32.12 5.69
N GLU A 845 -19.21 31.03 6.21
CA GLU A 845 -19.55 29.66 5.86
C GLU A 845 -19.92 28.89 7.13
N ASP A 846 -20.90 28.02 7.00
CA ASP A 846 -21.34 27.11 8.07
C ASP A 846 -20.27 26.07 8.43
N ALA A 847 -20.51 25.31 9.51
CA ALA A 847 -19.68 24.13 9.82
C ALA A 847 -19.75 23.11 8.66
N GLY A 848 -18.61 22.66 8.16
CA GLY A 848 -18.59 21.74 7.02
C GLY A 848 -17.21 21.52 6.39
N ILE A 849 -17.17 20.69 5.34
CA ILE A 849 -16.02 20.51 4.46
C ILE A 849 -16.34 21.16 3.12
N TYR A 850 -15.45 22.02 2.66
CA TYR A 850 -15.63 22.83 1.45
C TYR A 850 -14.52 22.52 0.46
N SER A 851 -14.87 22.51 -0.83
CA SER A 851 -13.94 22.43 -1.94
C SER A 851 -14.24 23.57 -2.92
N MET A 852 -13.22 24.36 -3.21
CA MET A 852 -13.29 25.48 -4.16
C MET A 852 -12.19 25.33 -5.19
N ILE A 853 -12.37 25.94 -6.36
CA ILE A 853 -11.45 25.82 -7.47
C ILE A 853 -10.82 27.17 -7.78
N TRP A 854 -9.50 27.21 -7.91
CA TRP A 854 -8.79 28.26 -8.61
C TRP A 854 -8.39 27.77 -10.00
N ASP A 855 -8.94 28.40 -11.02
CA ASP A 855 -8.79 28.06 -12.43
C ASP A 855 -7.51 28.65 -13.09
N GLY A 856 -6.56 29.14 -12.31
CA GLY A 856 -5.37 29.79 -12.82
C GLY A 856 -5.63 31.14 -13.51
N THR A 857 -6.73 31.82 -13.16
CA THR A 857 -7.04 33.17 -13.69
C THR A 857 -6.91 34.26 -12.63
N ASP A 858 -6.69 35.51 -13.08
CA ASP A 858 -6.75 36.69 -12.24
C ASP A 858 -8.19 37.17 -11.98
N ALA A 859 -8.37 38.27 -11.23
CA ALA A 859 -9.66 38.87 -10.94
C ALA A 859 -10.43 39.34 -12.19
N ASN A 860 -9.76 39.47 -13.33
CA ASN A 860 -10.36 39.85 -14.61
C ASN A 860 -10.58 38.67 -15.55
N CYS A 861 -10.54 37.42 -15.01
CA CYS A 861 -10.66 36.17 -15.76
C CYS A 861 -9.58 35.96 -16.85
N ARG A 862 -8.41 36.60 -16.70
CA ARG A 862 -7.27 36.39 -17.60
C ARG A 862 -6.35 35.35 -16.99
N ARG A 863 -5.88 34.38 -17.81
CA ARG A 863 -4.90 33.39 -17.37
C ARG A 863 -3.63 34.05 -16.86
N VAL A 864 -3.18 33.62 -15.71
CA VAL A 864 -1.91 34.05 -15.14
C VAL A 864 -0.75 33.25 -15.74
N SER A 865 0.47 33.77 -15.66
CA SER A 865 1.66 33.06 -16.15
C SER A 865 1.96 31.83 -15.31
N ALA A 866 2.58 30.81 -15.91
CA ALA A 866 3.18 29.73 -15.15
C ALA A 866 4.15 30.30 -14.12
N GLY A 867 4.16 29.73 -12.93
CA GLY A 867 4.99 30.23 -11.84
C GLY A 867 4.47 29.86 -10.44
N VAL A 868 5.12 30.43 -9.46
CA VAL A 868 4.77 30.22 -8.05
C VAL A 868 3.74 31.26 -7.61
N TYR A 869 2.69 30.78 -6.95
CA TYR A 869 1.63 31.55 -6.32
C TYR A 869 1.50 31.16 -4.86
N PHE A 870 0.87 31.98 -4.06
CA PHE A 870 0.57 31.72 -2.66
C PHE A 870 -0.93 31.87 -2.41
N CYS A 871 -1.56 30.79 -1.98
CA CYS A 871 -2.94 30.81 -1.53
C CYS A 871 -2.98 31.04 -0.02
N ARG A 872 -3.56 32.13 0.39
CA ARG A 872 -3.75 32.49 1.80
C ARG A 872 -5.19 32.20 2.18
N PHE A 873 -5.35 31.38 3.18
CA PHE A 873 -6.60 31.01 3.82
C PHE A 873 -6.64 31.63 5.21
N GLU A 874 -7.70 32.35 5.51
CA GLU A 874 -7.86 33.05 6.77
C GLU A 874 -9.28 32.86 7.32
N THR A 875 -9.33 32.46 8.59
CA THR A 875 -10.55 32.38 9.40
C THR A 875 -10.28 33.00 10.77
N GLU A 876 -11.27 33.03 11.65
CA GLU A 876 -11.09 33.51 13.03
C GLU A 876 -10.08 32.64 13.82
N SER A 877 -9.96 31.34 13.48
CA SER A 877 -9.21 30.36 14.26
C SER A 877 -7.95 29.84 13.55
N LEU A 878 -7.79 30.04 12.24
CA LEU A 878 -6.63 29.59 11.47
C LEU A 878 -6.25 30.60 10.40
N GLN A 879 -4.94 30.88 10.31
CA GLN A 879 -4.34 31.53 9.17
C GLN A 879 -3.31 30.58 8.57
N ALA A 880 -3.49 30.20 7.32
CA ALA A 880 -2.60 29.27 6.61
C ALA A 880 -2.25 29.79 5.22
N THR A 881 -1.04 29.56 4.78
CA THR A 881 -0.59 29.88 3.42
C THR A 881 -0.03 28.65 2.75
N LYS A 882 -0.54 28.30 1.58
CA LYS A 882 -0.04 27.22 0.74
C LYS A 882 0.62 27.79 -0.50
N LYS A 883 1.82 27.28 -0.79
CA LYS A 883 2.50 27.55 -2.06
C LYS A 883 1.80 26.74 -3.16
N ILE A 884 1.50 27.36 -4.26
CA ILE A 884 0.96 26.73 -5.47
C ILE A 884 1.97 26.93 -6.59
N VAL A 885 2.32 25.87 -7.27
CA VAL A 885 3.13 25.91 -8.49
C VAL A 885 2.20 25.68 -9.67
N LEU A 886 1.95 26.73 -10.44
CA LEU A 886 1.14 26.61 -11.65
C LEU A 886 2.08 26.37 -12.84
N LEU A 887 1.90 25.25 -13.48
CA LEU A 887 2.58 24.88 -14.73
C LEU A 887 1.77 25.42 -15.93
N ARG A 888 2.35 25.42 -17.10
CA ARG A 888 1.64 25.83 -18.32
C ARG A 888 0.91 24.68 -18.94
#